data_aae80bd9c3fdcd8ee9744f8d7cc452a9
#
_entry.id   aae80bd9c3fdcd8ee9744f8d7cc452a9
#
_cell.length_a   1.000
_cell.length_b   1.000
_cell.length_c   1.000
_cell.angle_alpha   90.00
_cell.angle_beta   90.00
_cell.angle_gamma   90.00
#
_symmetry.space_group_name_H-M   'P 1'
#
loop_
_entity.id
_entity.type
_entity.pdbx_description
1 polymer ?
#
loop_
_entity_poly.entity_id
_entity_poly.type
_entity_poly.pdbx_seq_one_letter_code
_entity_poly.pdbx_strand_id
1 'polypeptide(L)'
;MASWRDIILSEFQPQIAHITLVADPDGLLLEEGIFEEMRARGFDLIPFDDNVAFRYIYESKFRSRWDNGEETDSMAVLRLTSNELDLLPYDLLQAGRKVSISLADIFPNLSYPIVATLDFIYLDTLFQAQEKFSPGRLGDNATKSFILRYVFEIIPEFIKEPKDLLLVLLRRHYLGMRIPPIVDEYLIQFLQQNEMFKDWPLDIIVSDRQAFFAFLQERWPIFLNTLALKGNEVCEEPSRYGLRFSGPALLPFDHEEIRVYIDDLFREGLLHPVPCREAQLPKEHWIKFGITIDPEESYYRRIVGLMDSVEEYLKDNMRHEMWLHFAYKWAELLALEFTSDFGLPDTYKERMDALKSKIDGMFQDWILKRYASLINLSPASPVMLHHIPRFLARNLAGDKRTKIAFLLIDGLALDQWITLRNVLKELDSRLQFRESAVFAWIPTLTSVSRQAAFAGKLPMFFPTNIRTTDRESNLWAQFWAEQGLSANDIAYIRGLGNEISSKHYEVLKQDRLRVVGLIVDKIDRIMHGMQLGTAGMHNQIWQWTKQGFMRDLLSILIDSDFRVYITSDHGNIEAKGIGCPNEGVTAELRGERVRIYSDPSLRTKCKMSFPDSLEWPSIGLPEDYYALIAPSRAAFIRKGDVIVSHGGISIEEVIAPFIEVERA
;
A
#
# COMPACT_ATOMS: atom_id res chain seq x y z
N MET A 1 1.46 30.22 -11.15
CA MET A 1 0.20 29.89 -11.83
C MET A 1 -0.77 29.44 -10.75
N ALA A 2 -2.03 29.84 -10.82
CA ALA A 2 -3.02 29.37 -9.85
C ALA A 2 -3.13 27.85 -9.97
N SER A 3 -3.18 27.18 -8.84
CA SER A 3 -3.39 25.72 -8.74
C SER A 3 -4.88 25.45 -8.54
N TRP A 4 -5.37 24.29 -8.92
CA TRP A 4 -6.73 23.87 -8.56
C TRP A 4 -6.95 23.87 -7.04
N ARG A 5 -5.88 23.69 -6.26
CA ARG A 5 -5.92 23.80 -4.79
C ARG A 5 -6.22 25.22 -4.34
N ASP A 6 -5.70 26.24 -5.05
CA ASP A 6 -5.94 27.64 -4.71
C ASP A 6 -7.42 28.01 -4.82
N ILE A 7 -8.16 27.36 -5.75
CA ILE A 7 -9.61 27.54 -5.89
C ILE A 7 -10.32 27.08 -4.61
N ILE A 8 -9.98 25.91 -4.10
CA ILE A 8 -10.56 25.35 -2.88
C ILE A 8 -10.13 26.17 -1.66
N LEU A 9 -8.84 26.45 -1.53
CA LEU A 9 -8.26 27.16 -0.38
C LEU A 9 -8.72 28.61 -0.28
N SER A 10 -9.22 29.20 -1.38
CA SER A 10 -9.82 30.55 -1.36
C SER A 10 -11.12 30.60 -0.56
N GLU A 11 -11.83 29.46 -0.41
CA GLU A 11 -13.02 29.36 0.42
C GLU A 11 -12.71 29.33 1.92
N PHE A 12 -11.46 29.03 2.32
CA PHE A 12 -11.03 28.89 3.69
C PHE A 12 -10.16 30.07 4.13
N GLN A 13 -10.83 31.15 4.51
CA GLN A 13 -10.16 32.34 5.06
C GLN A 13 -10.29 32.34 6.58
N PRO A 14 -9.20 32.56 7.34
CA PRO A 14 -9.23 32.66 8.79
C PRO A 14 -10.25 33.71 9.29
N GLN A 15 -10.87 33.47 10.44
CA GLN A 15 -11.76 34.42 11.15
C GLN A 15 -13.14 34.70 10.52
N ILE A 16 -13.52 34.03 9.42
CA ILE A 16 -14.88 34.20 8.87
C ILE A 16 -15.93 33.45 9.70
N ALA A 17 -15.63 32.25 10.16
CA ALA A 17 -16.53 31.44 10.97
C ALA A 17 -15.75 30.49 11.88
N HIS A 18 -16.24 30.24 13.09
CA HIS A 18 -15.65 29.23 14.00
C HIS A 18 -15.86 27.81 13.50
N ILE A 19 -16.95 27.54 12.78
CA ILE A 19 -17.24 26.25 12.15
C ILE A 19 -17.63 26.44 10.70
N THR A 20 -17.08 25.64 9.83
CA THR A 20 -17.44 25.55 8.40
C THR A 20 -17.93 24.13 8.09
N LEU A 21 -19.13 24.02 7.52
CA LEU A 21 -19.77 22.79 7.10
C LEU A 21 -19.49 22.59 5.62
N VAL A 22 -18.78 21.53 5.26
CA VAL A 22 -18.33 21.33 3.87
C VAL A 22 -18.91 20.05 3.31
N ALA A 23 -19.69 20.18 2.22
CA ALA A 23 -20.01 19.07 1.34
C ALA A 23 -18.82 18.82 0.42
N ASP A 24 -18.16 17.67 0.59
CA ASP A 24 -16.97 17.26 -0.17
C ASP A 24 -17.11 15.79 -0.61
N PRO A 25 -17.99 15.51 -1.59
CA PRO A 25 -18.25 14.16 -2.06
C PRO A 25 -17.01 13.52 -2.70
N ASP A 26 -16.15 14.32 -3.29
CA ASP A 26 -14.95 13.86 -3.99
C ASP A 26 -13.74 13.68 -3.08
N GLY A 27 -13.81 14.13 -1.82
CA GLY A 27 -12.71 14.01 -0.87
C GLY A 27 -11.56 14.98 -1.08
N LEU A 28 -11.81 16.12 -1.70
CA LEU A 28 -10.78 17.10 -2.09
C LEU A 28 -10.05 17.71 -0.90
N LEU A 29 -10.75 17.89 0.25
CA LEU A 29 -10.14 18.37 1.49
C LEU A 29 -9.15 17.36 2.11
N LEU A 30 -9.16 16.12 1.66
CA LEU A 30 -8.26 15.07 2.13
C LEU A 30 -6.96 15.00 1.28
N GLU A 31 -6.87 15.81 0.23
CA GLU A 31 -5.61 15.91 -0.51
C GLU A 31 -4.53 16.51 0.37
N GLU A 32 -3.35 15.92 0.35
CA GLU A 32 -2.26 16.19 1.29
C GLU A 32 -1.87 17.68 1.33
N GLY A 33 -1.76 18.34 0.18
CA GLY A 33 -1.39 19.75 0.10
C GLY A 33 -2.48 20.71 0.60
N ILE A 34 -3.76 20.39 0.35
CA ILE A 34 -4.91 21.17 0.84
C ILE A 34 -5.02 21.00 2.36
N PHE A 35 -4.93 19.77 2.86
CA PHE A 35 -5.03 19.49 4.28
C PHE A 35 -3.95 20.22 5.08
N GLU A 36 -2.70 20.24 4.58
CA GLU A 36 -1.59 20.93 5.24
C GLU A 36 -1.76 22.43 5.26
N GLU A 37 -2.15 23.01 4.15
CA GLU A 37 -2.36 24.46 4.06
C GLU A 37 -3.54 24.88 4.94
N MET A 38 -4.62 24.09 5.01
CA MET A 38 -5.73 24.35 5.93
C MET A 38 -5.26 24.34 7.38
N ARG A 39 -4.45 23.32 7.75
CA ARG A 39 -3.90 23.23 9.10
C ARG A 39 -2.95 24.39 9.42
N ALA A 40 -2.13 24.80 8.47
CA ALA A 40 -1.25 25.97 8.61
C ALA A 40 -2.03 27.28 8.83
N ARG A 41 -3.27 27.36 8.29
CA ARG A 41 -4.20 28.48 8.50
C ARG A 41 -5.04 28.36 9.79
N GLY A 42 -4.81 27.33 10.60
CA GLY A 42 -5.52 27.11 11.86
C GLY A 42 -6.87 26.37 11.72
N PHE A 43 -7.11 25.67 10.61
CA PHE A 43 -8.32 24.86 10.43
C PHE A 43 -8.06 23.41 10.84
N ASP A 44 -8.92 22.88 11.71
CA ASP A 44 -8.97 21.48 12.09
C ASP A 44 -10.10 20.77 11.32
N LEU A 45 -9.75 19.77 10.50
CA LEU A 45 -10.69 19.00 9.69
C LEU A 45 -11.27 17.85 10.52
N ILE A 46 -12.60 17.81 10.64
CA ILE A 46 -13.33 16.79 11.38
C ILE A 46 -14.21 16.03 10.38
N PRO A 47 -13.97 14.73 10.12
CA PRO A 47 -14.83 13.93 9.25
C PRO A 47 -16.18 13.66 9.92
N PHE A 48 -17.26 13.72 9.14
CA PHE A 48 -18.62 13.37 9.55
C PHE A 48 -19.02 12.00 8.98
N ASP A 49 -18.22 10.99 9.28
CA ASP A 49 -18.48 9.61 8.86
C ASP A 49 -19.15 8.79 9.96
N ASP A 50 -18.97 9.20 11.23
CA ASP A 50 -19.56 8.62 12.43
C ASP A 50 -20.08 9.75 13.34
N ASN A 51 -21.38 9.80 13.55
CA ASN A 51 -22.04 10.84 14.37
C ASN A 51 -21.52 10.90 15.81
N VAL A 52 -21.18 9.75 16.41
CA VAL A 52 -20.71 9.69 17.80
C VAL A 52 -19.26 10.17 17.88
N ALA A 53 -18.42 9.70 16.99
CA ALA A 53 -17.03 10.11 16.92
C ALA A 53 -16.89 11.62 16.63
N PHE A 54 -17.66 12.11 15.66
CA PHE A 54 -17.73 13.55 15.38
C PHE A 54 -18.15 14.36 16.61
N ARG A 55 -19.28 14.00 17.26
CA ARG A 55 -19.77 14.74 18.43
C ARG A 55 -18.73 14.73 19.55
N TYR A 56 -18.09 13.61 19.80
CA TYR A 56 -17.04 13.53 20.81
C TYR A 56 -15.89 14.52 20.54
N ILE A 57 -15.37 14.56 19.31
CA ILE A 57 -14.29 15.47 18.93
C ILE A 57 -14.76 16.93 19.00
N TYR A 58 -15.91 17.22 18.41
CA TYR A 58 -16.45 18.57 18.35
C TYR A 58 -16.77 19.14 19.73
N GLU A 59 -17.47 18.38 20.58
CA GLU A 59 -17.86 18.83 21.93
C GLU A 59 -16.64 18.95 22.84
N SER A 60 -15.69 18.01 22.82
CA SER A 60 -14.54 18.03 23.73
C SER A 60 -13.47 19.07 23.34
N LYS A 61 -13.16 19.19 22.04
CA LYS A 61 -12.09 20.08 21.60
C LYS A 61 -12.51 21.52 21.34
N PHE A 62 -13.75 21.75 20.88
CA PHE A 62 -14.15 23.05 20.35
C PHE A 62 -15.30 23.67 21.15
N ARG A 63 -16.46 23.05 21.18
CA ARG A 63 -17.68 23.65 21.72
C ARG A 63 -17.57 24.02 23.19
N SER A 64 -17.06 23.12 24.03
CA SER A 64 -16.89 23.38 25.46
C SER A 64 -15.96 24.58 25.74
N ARG A 65 -14.94 24.76 24.91
CA ARG A 65 -13.99 25.88 25.02
C ARG A 65 -14.63 27.21 24.57
N TRP A 66 -15.34 27.18 23.44
CA TRP A 66 -16.06 28.35 22.92
C TRP A 66 -17.20 28.79 23.85
N ASP A 67 -17.98 27.85 24.41
CA ASP A 67 -19.04 28.15 25.38
C ASP A 67 -18.49 28.75 26.68
N ASN A 68 -17.24 28.40 27.03
CA ASN A 68 -16.53 29.02 28.17
C ASN A 68 -15.87 30.37 27.84
N GLY A 69 -16.00 30.86 26.60
CA GLY A 69 -15.42 32.13 26.16
C GLY A 69 -13.91 32.11 25.96
N GLU A 70 -13.31 30.93 25.77
CA GLU A 70 -11.91 30.82 25.44
C GLU A 70 -11.69 31.23 23.96
N GLU A 71 -10.79 32.21 23.75
CA GLU A 71 -10.30 32.50 22.41
C GLU A 71 -9.43 31.32 21.91
N THR A 72 -9.86 30.67 20.85
CA THR A 72 -9.07 29.61 20.19
C THR A 72 -8.64 30.05 18.82
N ASP A 73 -7.39 29.84 18.49
CA ASP A 73 -6.87 30.09 17.12
C ASP A 73 -7.33 29.01 16.12
N SER A 74 -8.04 27.97 16.60
CA SER A 74 -8.49 26.84 15.80
C SER A 74 -9.93 27.01 15.33
N MET A 75 -10.16 26.80 14.03
CA MET A 75 -11.47 26.76 13.39
C MET A 75 -11.81 25.33 12.99
N ALA A 76 -13.03 24.88 13.29
CA ALA A 76 -13.46 23.54 12.94
C ALA A 76 -14.04 23.49 11.52
N VAL A 77 -13.59 22.54 10.72
CA VAL A 77 -14.15 22.21 9.41
C VAL A 77 -14.81 20.86 9.48
N LEU A 78 -16.12 20.82 9.41
CA LEU A 78 -16.91 19.60 9.38
C LEU A 78 -17.07 19.15 7.92
N ARG A 79 -16.43 18.05 7.57
CA ARG A 79 -16.45 17.49 6.22
C ARG A 79 -17.47 16.36 6.09
N LEU A 80 -18.41 16.50 5.15
CA LEU A 80 -19.37 15.48 4.76
C LEU A 80 -18.94 14.84 3.43
N THR A 81 -19.12 13.53 3.33
CA THR A 81 -18.93 12.75 2.10
C THR A 81 -20.13 12.82 1.15
N SER A 82 -21.21 13.49 1.54
CA SER A 82 -22.41 13.69 0.72
C SER A 82 -22.65 15.18 0.46
N ASN A 83 -23.49 15.47 -0.55
CA ASN A 83 -23.94 16.84 -0.84
C ASN A 83 -25.10 17.29 0.07
N GLU A 84 -25.54 16.45 1.03
CA GLU A 84 -26.74 16.67 1.81
C GLU A 84 -26.43 17.37 3.15
N LEU A 85 -25.95 18.61 3.08
CA LEU A 85 -25.69 19.43 4.28
C LEU A 85 -26.93 19.58 5.17
N ASP A 86 -28.11 19.54 4.59
CA ASP A 86 -29.38 19.76 5.32
C ASP A 86 -29.76 18.59 6.25
N LEU A 87 -29.09 17.42 6.14
CA LEU A 87 -29.25 16.30 7.08
C LEU A 87 -28.47 16.48 8.39
N LEU A 88 -27.62 17.51 8.47
CA LEU A 88 -26.89 17.81 9.69
C LEU A 88 -27.83 18.27 10.83
N PRO A 89 -27.42 18.03 12.10
CA PRO A 89 -28.11 18.56 13.25
C PRO A 89 -28.35 20.07 13.18
N TYR A 90 -29.53 20.52 13.62
CA TYR A 90 -29.96 21.90 13.47
C TYR A 90 -29.03 22.92 14.15
N ASP A 91 -28.43 22.57 15.27
CA ASP A 91 -27.47 23.40 15.99
C ASP A 91 -26.23 23.70 15.16
N LEU A 92 -25.73 22.72 14.37
CA LEU A 92 -24.61 22.88 13.45
C LEU A 92 -25.00 23.75 12.25
N LEU A 93 -26.20 23.50 11.69
CA LEU A 93 -26.71 24.27 10.56
C LEU A 93 -26.88 25.75 10.85
N GLN A 94 -27.19 26.12 12.12
CA GLN A 94 -27.29 27.50 12.56
C GLN A 94 -25.95 28.15 12.87
N ALA A 95 -24.97 27.39 13.38
CA ALA A 95 -23.67 27.89 13.79
C ALA A 95 -22.64 27.95 12.67
N GLY A 96 -22.80 27.11 11.62
CA GLY A 96 -21.78 26.88 10.61
C GLY A 96 -22.00 27.62 9.28
N ARG A 97 -20.87 28.09 8.69
CA ARG A 97 -20.82 28.52 7.28
C ARG A 97 -20.94 27.28 6.39
N LYS A 98 -21.80 27.29 5.38
CA LYS A 98 -21.97 26.20 4.42
C LYS A 98 -21.11 26.42 3.18
N VAL A 99 -20.36 25.42 2.78
CA VAL A 99 -19.53 25.38 1.58
C VAL A 99 -19.75 24.06 0.85
N SER A 100 -19.80 24.08 -0.48
CA SER A 100 -19.81 22.88 -1.31
C SER A 100 -18.65 22.94 -2.27
N ILE A 101 -17.88 21.87 -2.38
CA ILE A 101 -16.72 21.74 -3.27
C ILE A 101 -16.83 20.43 -4.04
N SER A 102 -16.57 20.48 -5.34
CA SER A 102 -16.66 19.32 -6.22
C SER A 102 -15.64 19.42 -7.36
N LEU A 103 -15.20 18.27 -7.85
CA LEU A 103 -14.43 18.18 -9.11
C LEU A 103 -15.16 18.81 -10.29
N ALA A 104 -16.50 18.82 -10.28
CA ALA A 104 -17.27 19.49 -11.34
C ALA A 104 -17.06 21.01 -11.36
N ASP A 105 -16.80 21.62 -10.21
CA ASP A 105 -16.53 23.07 -10.11
C ASP A 105 -15.12 23.42 -10.61
N ILE A 106 -14.17 22.51 -10.43
CA ILE A 106 -12.78 22.66 -10.87
C ILE A 106 -12.62 22.34 -12.35
N PHE A 107 -13.36 21.34 -12.85
CA PHE A 107 -13.29 20.84 -14.24
C PHE A 107 -14.63 20.96 -14.97
N PRO A 108 -15.22 22.15 -15.13
CA PRO A 108 -16.59 22.33 -15.62
C PRO A 108 -16.79 21.90 -17.08
N ASN A 109 -15.72 21.82 -17.85
CA ASN A 109 -15.75 21.46 -19.27
C ASN A 109 -15.52 19.95 -19.53
N LEU A 110 -15.17 19.18 -18.49
CA LEU A 110 -14.91 17.76 -18.58
C LEU A 110 -16.08 16.96 -17.98
N SER A 111 -16.22 15.71 -18.42
CA SER A 111 -17.25 14.83 -17.85
C SER A 111 -16.91 14.45 -16.41
N TYR A 112 -17.73 14.90 -15.47
CA TYR A 112 -17.56 14.62 -14.03
C TYR A 112 -17.42 13.11 -13.71
N PRO A 113 -18.29 12.19 -14.22
CA PRO A 113 -18.14 10.76 -13.95
C PRO A 113 -16.78 10.18 -14.34
N ILE A 114 -16.13 10.76 -15.34
CA ILE A 114 -14.80 10.32 -15.78
C ILE A 114 -13.70 10.94 -14.90
N VAL A 115 -13.78 12.24 -14.65
CA VAL A 115 -12.79 12.96 -13.82
C VAL A 115 -12.78 12.41 -12.39
N ALA A 116 -13.94 12.08 -11.81
CA ALA A 116 -14.09 11.53 -10.48
C ALA A 116 -13.44 10.14 -10.29
N THR A 117 -13.08 9.46 -11.39
CA THR A 117 -12.33 8.18 -11.32
C THR A 117 -10.81 8.35 -11.26
N LEU A 118 -10.30 9.57 -11.49
CA LEU A 118 -8.85 9.85 -11.47
C LEU A 118 -8.32 9.90 -10.04
N ASP A 119 -7.10 9.41 -9.89
CA ASP A 119 -6.32 9.62 -8.66
C ASP A 119 -5.89 11.10 -8.55
N PHE A 120 -5.87 11.65 -7.34
CA PHE A 120 -5.53 13.05 -7.07
C PHE A 120 -4.16 13.47 -7.62
N ILE A 121 -3.21 12.53 -7.71
CA ILE A 121 -1.87 12.79 -8.27
C ILE A 121 -1.91 13.31 -9.72
N TYR A 122 -2.98 13.00 -10.46
CA TYR A 122 -3.14 13.40 -11.85
C TYR A 122 -3.92 14.72 -12.04
N LEU A 123 -4.55 15.24 -10.98
CA LEU A 123 -5.37 16.44 -11.07
C LEU A 123 -4.55 17.69 -11.41
N ASP A 124 -3.29 17.77 -10.98
CA ASP A 124 -2.40 18.87 -11.34
C ASP A 124 -2.14 18.91 -12.85
N THR A 125 -1.82 17.73 -13.41
CA THR A 125 -1.59 17.59 -14.85
C THR A 125 -2.86 17.86 -15.66
N LEU A 126 -4.02 17.36 -15.16
CA LEU A 126 -5.32 17.59 -15.79
C LEU A 126 -5.69 19.07 -15.78
N PHE A 127 -5.45 19.78 -14.66
CA PHE A 127 -5.73 21.19 -14.52
C PHE A 127 -4.86 22.03 -15.47
N GLN A 128 -3.55 21.74 -15.53
CA GLN A 128 -2.65 22.38 -16.48
C GLN A 128 -3.04 22.14 -17.93
N ALA A 129 -3.50 20.90 -18.26
CA ALA A 129 -3.99 20.58 -19.58
C ALA A 129 -5.29 21.35 -19.93
N GLN A 130 -6.24 21.45 -18.98
CA GLN A 130 -7.46 22.21 -19.16
C GLN A 130 -7.16 23.70 -19.41
N GLU A 131 -6.29 24.31 -18.62
CA GLU A 131 -5.87 25.70 -18.78
C GLU A 131 -5.17 25.93 -20.13
N LYS A 132 -4.26 25.04 -20.50
CA LYS A 132 -3.45 25.17 -21.73
C LYS A 132 -4.28 25.01 -23.00
N PHE A 133 -5.17 24.04 -23.05
CA PHE A 133 -5.92 23.68 -24.25
C PHE A 133 -7.34 24.22 -24.26
N SER A 134 -7.84 24.74 -23.15
CA SER A 134 -9.16 25.36 -22.99
C SER A 134 -10.26 24.61 -23.74
N PRO A 135 -10.48 23.30 -23.47
CA PRO A 135 -11.45 22.52 -24.22
C PRO A 135 -12.85 23.10 -24.03
N GLY A 136 -13.68 23.02 -25.08
CA GLY A 136 -15.11 23.21 -24.92
C GLY A 136 -15.71 22.07 -24.09
N ARG A 137 -17.02 22.09 -23.84
CA ARG A 137 -17.69 21.04 -23.06
C ARG A 137 -17.55 19.67 -23.73
N LEU A 138 -16.85 18.76 -23.07
CA LEU A 138 -16.55 17.41 -23.55
C LEU A 138 -17.53 16.39 -22.94
N GLY A 139 -18.01 15.46 -23.78
CA GLY A 139 -18.71 14.27 -23.32
C GLY A 139 -17.74 13.18 -22.85
N ASP A 140 -18.26 12.05 -22.36
CA ASP A 140 -17.49 10.98 -21.71
C ASP A 140 -16.30 10.49 -22.56
N ASN A 141 -16.52 10.05 -23.80
CA ASN A 141 -15.45 9.53 -24.65
C ASN A 141 -14.41 10.59 -25.03
N ALA A 142 -14.84 11.83 -25.25
CA ALA A 142 -13.92 12.93 -25.51
C ALA A 142 -13.10 13.28 -24.28
N THR A 143 -13.69 13.19 -23.07
CA THR A 143 -12.96 13.36 -21.80
C THR A 143 -11.94 12.22 -21.58
N LYS A 144 -12.30 10.96 -21.85
CA LYS A 144 -11.37 9.81 -21.79
C LYS A 144 -10.17 10.02 -22.73
N SER A 145 -10.44 10.41 -23.97
CA SER A 145 -9.39 10.72 -24.96
C SER A 145 -8.52 11.88 -24.52
N PHE A 146 -9.10 12.94 -23.95
CA PHE A 146 -8.37 14.08 -23.41
C PHE A 146 -7.44 13.67 -22.27
N ILE A 147 -7.93 12.86 -21.34
CA ILE A 147 -7.16 12.34 -20.21
C ILE A 147 -6.01 11.43 -20.69
N LEU A 148 -6.28 10.47 -21.59
CA LEU A 148 -5.22 9.62 -22.15
C LEU A 148 -4.11 10.45 -22.77
N ARG A 149 -4.47 11.44 -23.59
CA ARG A 149 -3.52 12.25 -24.36
C ARG A 149 -2.69 13.19 -23.51
N TYR A 150 -3.33 13.89 -22.58
CA TYR A 150 -2.68 15.02 -21.89
C TYR A 150 -2.28 14.72 -20.44
N VAL A 151 -2.87 13.70 -19.82
CA VAL A 151 -2.50 13.29 -18.46
C VAL A 151 -1.54 12.09 -18.51
N PHE A 152 -1.87 11.06 -19.30
CA PHE A 152 -1.07 9.85 -19.40
C PHE A 152 -0.10 9.84 -20.58
N GLU A 153 -0.15 10.86 -21.45
CA GLU A 153 0.68 10.97 -22.67
C GLU A 153 0.53 9.75 -23.60
N ILE A 154 -0.66 9.13 -23.60
CA ILE A 154 -1.01 8.02 -24.48
C ILE A 154 -1.89 8.55 -25.60
N ILE A 155 -1.40 8.45 -26.84
CA ILE A 155 -2.12 8.85 -28.04
C ILE A 155 -2.48 7.58 -28.82
N PRO A 156 -3.71 7.04 -28.68
CA PRO A 156 -4.08 5.74 -29.26
C PRO A 156 -3.86 5.67 -30.78
N GLU A 157 -4.01 6.77 -31.49
CA GLU A 157 -3.84 6.86 -32.94
C GLU A 157 -2.39 6.65 -33.41
N PHE A 158 -1.41 6.78 -32.50
CA PHE A 158 0.00 6.55 -32.81
C PHE A 158 0.45 5.12 -32.50
N ILE A 159 -0.39 4.32 -31.85
CA ILE A 159 -0.10 2.92 -31.58
C ILE A 159 -0.48 2.10 -32.82
N LYS A 160 0.50 1.86 -33.70
CA LYS A 160 0.29 1.18 -34.98
C LYS A 160 0.99 -0.16 -35.08
N GLU A 161 2.11 -0.31 -34.41
CA GLU A 161 2.97 -1.49 -34.47
C GLU A 161 3.14 -2.12 -33.08
N PRO A 162 3.53 -3.41 -32.99
CA PRO A 162 3.80 -4.07 -31.72
C PRO A 162 4.75 -3.31 -30.78
N LYS A 163 5.76 -2.65 -31.31
CA LYS A 163 6.71 -1.84 -30.53
C LYS A 163 6.04 -0.67 -29.84
N ASP A 164 5.08 0.00 -30.51
CA ASP A 164 4.39 1.18 -29.96
C ASP A 164 3.51 0.76 -28.79
N LEU A 165 2.80 -0.36 -28.93
CA LEU A 165 1.98 -0.91 -27.84
C LEU A 165 2.84 -1.34 -26.66
N LEU A 166 3.94 -2.06 -26.92
CA LEU A 166 4.84 -2.48 -25.85
C LEU A 166 5.45 -1.30 -25.10
N LEU A 167 5.85 -0.23 -25.78
CA LEU A 167 6.37 0.97 -25.12
C LEU A 167 5.33 1.63 -24.20
N VAL A 168 4.08 1.73 -24.68
CA VAL A 168 2.99 2.27 -23.87
C VAL A 168 2.75 1.40 -22.64
N LEU A 169 2.68 0.07 -22.81
CA LEU A 169 2.44 -0.85 -21.70
C LEU A 169 3.63 -0.93 -20.73
N LEU A 170 4.87 -0.88 -21.23
CA LEU A 170 6.07 -0.81 -20.41
C LEU A 170 6.06 0.47 -19.58
N ARG A 171 5.86 1.64 -20.18
CA ARG A 171 5.75 2.92 -19.44
C ARG A 171 4.65 2.85 -18.37
N ARG A 172 3.48 2.35 -18.75
CA ARG A 172 2.36 2.22 -17.83
C ARG A 172 2.68 1.34 -16.63
N HIS A 173 3.07 0.09 -16.87
CA HIS A 173 3.22 -0.93 -15.83
C HIS A 173 4.51 -0.79 -15.03
N TYR A 174 5.60 -0.35 -15.68
CA TYR A 174 6.86 -0.12 -15.01
C TYR A 174 6.83 1.15 -14.15
N LEU A 175 6.31 2.26 -14.68
CA LEU A 175 6.17 3.51 -13.92
C LEU A 175 4.98 3.51 -12.94
N GLY A 176 4.17 2.46 -12.94
CA GLY A 176 3.03 2.33 -12.03
C GLY A 176 1.91 3.32 -12.29
N MET A 177 1.63 3.68 -13.56
CA MET A 177 0.55 4.58 -13.89
C MET A 177 -0.82 3.99 -13.53
N ARG A 178 -1.59 4.69 -12.71
CA ARG A 178 -2.92 4.29 -12.27
C ARG A 178 -3.99 4.84 -13.22
N ILE A 179 -4.13 4.20 -14.37
CA ILE A 179 -5.18 4.57 -15.33
C ILE A 179 -6.50 3.97 -14.85
N PRO A 180 -7.59 4.77 -14.74
CA PRO A 180 -8.89 4.25 -14.33
C PRO A 180 -9.43 3.17 -15.28
N PRO A 181 -10.13 2.13 -14.77
CA PRO A 181 -10.67 1.04 -15.61
C PRO A 181 -11.53 1.53 -16.78
N ILE A 182 -12.34 2.55 -16.55
CA ILE A 182 -13.21 3.14 -17.60
C ILE A 182 -12.40 3.81 -18.74
N VAL A 183 -11.18 4.26 -18.45
CA VAL A 183 -10.25 4.84 -19.44
C VAL A 183 -9.48 3.72 -20.15
N ASP A 184 -9.15 2.64 -19.42
CA ASP A 184 -8.56 1.44 -19.98
C ASP A 184 -9.48 0.76 -20.99
N GLU A 185 -10.75 0.58 -20.63
CA GLU A 185 -11.77 0.02 -21.53
C GLU A 185 -11.85 0.82 -22.84
N TYR A 186 -11.78 2.14 -22.76
CA TYR A 186 -11.76 2.98 -23.95
C TYR A 186 -10.50 2.74 -24.80
N LEU A 187 -9.32 2.64 -24.17
CA LEU A 187 -8.07 2.33 -24.89
C LEU A 187 -8.12 0.94 -25.55
N ILE A 188 -8.60 -0.07 -24.84
CA ILE A 188 -8.75 -1.44 -25.33
C ILE A 188 -9.68 -1.47 -26.53
N GLN A 189 -10.87 -0.85 -26.44
CA GLN A 189 -11.83 -0.77 -27.54
C GLN A 189 -11.24 -0.08 -28.78
N PHE A 190 -10.42 0.94 -28.58
CA PHE A 190 -9.72 1.62 -29.67
C PHE A 190 -8.70 0.70 -30.34
N LEU A 191 -7.86 0.00 -29.54
CA LEU A 191 -6.83 -0.90 -30.05
C LEU A 191 -7.39 -2.14 -30.74
N GLN A 192 -8.53 -2.67 -30.28
CA GLN A 192 -9.21 -3.83 -30.90
C GLN A 192 -9.73 -3.54 -32.32
N GLN A 193 -9.88 -2.27 -32.71
CA GLN A 193 -10.24 -1.88 -34.07
C GLN A 193 -9.08 -2.03 -35.07
N ASN A 194 -7.85 -2.17 -34.57
CA ASN A 194 -6.66 -2.36 -35.39
C ASN A 194 -6.41 -3.86 -35.58
N GLU A 195 -6.43 -4.34 -36.85
CA GLU A 195 -6.16 -5.74 -37.24
C GLU A 195 -4.82 -6.26 -36.67
N MET A 196 -3.82 -5.40 -36.48
CA MET A 196 -2.50 -5.76 -35.93
C MET A 196 -2.58 -6.30 -34.50
N PHE A 197 -3.57 -5.85 -33.71
CA PHE A 197 -3.70 -6.21 -32.30
C PHE A 197 -4.88 -7.15 -32.01
N LYS A 198 -5.55 -7.65 -33.03
CA LYS A 198 -6.75 -8.47 -32.90
C LYS A 198 -6.54 -9.75 -32.06
N ASP A 199 -5.37 -10.38 -32.20
CA ASP A 199 -5.03 -11.62 -31.49
C ASP A 199 -4.30 -11.37 -30.17
N TRP A 200 -4.06 -10.12 -29.80
CA TRP A 200 -3.42 -9.78 -28.54
C TRP A 200 -4.42 -9.87 -27.37
N PRO A 201 -4.00 -10.33 -26.19
CA PRO A 201 -4.86 -10.44 -25.01
C PRO A 201 -5.03 -9.08 -24.32
N LEU A 202 -5.51 -8.05 -25.08
CA LEU A 202 -5.56 -6.65 -24.66
C LEU A 202 -6.33 -6.46 -23.36
N ASP A 203 -7.46 -7.17 -23.20
CA ASP A 203 -8.29 -7.10 -22.00
C ASP A 203 -7.54 -7.45 -20.72
N ILE A 204 -6.47 -8.24 -20.84
CA ILE A 204 -5.65 -8.71 -19.73
C ILE A 204 -4.39 -7.83 -19.59
N ILE A 205 -3.60 -7.72 -20.67
CA ILE A 205 -2.27 -7.10 -20.58
C ILE A 205 -2.31 -5.56 -20.46
N VAL A 206 -3.40 -4.91 -20.85
CA VAL A 206 -3.56 -3.46 -20.71
C VAL A 206 -3.83 -3.10 -19.25
N SER A 207 -4.72 -3.82 -18.57
CA SER A 207 -5.17 -3.47 -17.23
C SER A 207 -4.32 -4.10 -16.11
N ASP A 208 -3.79 -5.30 -16.34
CA ASP A 208 -3.09 -6.10 -15.32
C ASP A 208 -1.57 -6.09 -15.50
N ARG A 209 -0.88 -5.49 -14.53
CA ARG A 209 0.59 -5.38 -14.50
C ARG A 209 1.28 -6.74 -14.47
N GLN A 210 0.78 -7.67 -13.67
CA GLN A 210 1.41 -8.99 -13.51
C GLN A 210 1.21 -9.85 -14.76
N ALA A 211 0.01 -9.81 -15.33
CA ALA A 211 -0.28 -10.49 -16.58
C ALA A 211 0.58 -9.96 -17.73
N PHE A 212 0.82 -8.65 -17.79
CA PHE A 212 1.72 -8.07 -18.79
C PHE A 212 3.16 -8.57 -18.64
N PHE A 213 3.70 -8.57 -17.42
CA PHE A 213 5.06 -9.09 -17.22
C PHE A 213 5.14 -10.61 -17.44
N ALA A 214 4.11 -11.38 -17.11
CA ALA A 214 4.04 -12.79 -17.44
C ALA A 214 3.97 -13.02 -18.97
N PHE A 215 3.24 -12.17 -19.69
CA PHE A 215 3.19 -12.16 -21.16
C PHE A 215 4.59 -11.91 -21.78
N LEU A 216 5.37 -10.99 -21.22
CA LEU A 216 6.76 -10.75 -21.65
C LEU A 216 7.66 -11.93 -21.27
N GLN A 217 7.53 -12.46 -20.05
CA GLN A 217 8.34 -13.57 -19.54
C GLN A 217 8.25 -14.82 -20.40
N GLU A 218 7.05 -15.19 -20.86
CA GLU A 218 6.84 -16.36 -21.72
C GLU A 218 7.56 -16.23 -23.07
N ARG A 219 7.72 -15.03 -23.57
CA ARG A 219 8.29 -14.73 -24.89
C ARG A 219 9.78 -14.48 -24.89
N TRP A 220 10.33 -14.21 -23.70
CA TRP A 220 11.77 -13.99 -23.55
C TRP A 220 12.64 -15.20 -23.97
N PRO A 221 12.35 -16.46 -23.56
CA PRO A 221 13.09 -17.63 -24.03
C PRO A 221 13.01 -17.83 -25.55
N ILE A 222 11.87 -17.50 -26.17
CA ILE A 222 11.69 -17.61 -27.63
C ILE A 222 12.58 -16.61 -28.34
N PHE A 223 12.63 -15.36 -27.87
CA PHE A 223 13.51 -14.32 -28.38
C PHE A 223 14.98 -14.73 -28.26
N LEU A 224 15.43 -15.26 -27.13
CA LEU A 224 16.80 -15.75 -26.93
C LEU A 224 17.13 -16.88 -27.91
N ASN A 225 16.24 -17.84 -28.13
CA ASN A 225 16.43 -18.90 -29.09
C ASN A 225 16.57 -18.37 -30.53
N THR A 226 15.84 -17.32 -30.88
CA THR A 226 15.96 -16.68 -32.21
C THR A 226 17.30 -16.06 -32.40
N LEU A 227 17.88 -15.40 -31.39
CA LEU A 227 19.22 -14.82 -31.43
C LEU A 227 20.28 -15.90 -31.56
N ALA A 228 20.11 -17.06 -30.90
CA ALA A 228 21.07 -18.17 -30.94
C ALA A 228 21.11 -18.89 -32.31
N LEU A 229 19.96 -18.98 -32.99
CA LEU A 229 19.82 -19.75 -34.25
C LEU A 229 20.24 -18.98 -35.52
N LYS A 230 20.67 -17.71 -35.41
CA LYS A 230 21.14 -16.89 -36.55
C LYS A 230 20.36 -17.11 -37.84
N GLY A 231 19.06 -16.84 -37.84
CA GLY A 231 18.28 -16.68 -39.06
C GLY A 231 17.62 -17.94 -39.64
N ASN A 232 17.50 -19.03 -38.91
CA ASN A 232 16.59 -20.11 -39.29
C ASN A 232 15.14 -19.70 -38.96
N GLU A 233 14.21 -19.98 -39.88
CA GLU A 233 12.80 -19.57 -39.80
C GLU A 233 12.20 -19.90 -38.43
N VAL A 234 11.85 -18.86 -37.68
CA VAL A 234 11.07 -18.97 -36.45
C VAL A 234 9.64 -19.22 -36.87
N CYS A 235 9.08 -20.31 -36.36
CA CYS A 235 7.68 -20.61 -36.60
C CYS A 235 6.80 -19.62 -35.82
N GLU A 236 6.06 -18.75 -36.47
CA GLU A 236 5.22 -17.72 -35.86
C GLU A 236 3.97 -18.28 -35.18
N GLU A 237 3.69 -19.58 -35.20
CA GLU A 237 2.51 -20.15 -34.58
C GLU A 237 2.65 -20.25 -33.05
N PRO A 238 1.89 -19.42 -32.25
CA PRO A 238 1.94 -19.43 -30.79
C PRO A 238 1.67 -20.81 -30.15
N SER A 239 0.82 -21.62 -30.77
CA SER A 239 0.45 -22.97 -30.30
C SER A 239 1.64 -23.95 -30.21
N ARG A 240 2.73 -23.68 -30.93
CA ARG A 240 3.92 -24.53 -30.94
C ARG A 240 4.82 -24.34 -29.71
N TYR A 241 4.67 -23.24 -29.00
CA TYR A 241 5.49 -22.89 -27.83
C TYR A 241 4.76 -23.13 -26.50
N GLY A 242 3.51 -23.55 -26.51
CA GLY A 242 2.72 -23.77 -25.29
C GLY A 242 2.48 -22.47 -24.49
N LEU A 243 2.36 -21.34 -25.18
CA LEU A 243 2.14 -20.05 -24.56
C LEU A 243 0.76 -19.99 -23.88
N ARG A 244 0.72 -19.42 -22.69
CA ARG A 244 -0.51 -19.19 -21.91
C ARG A 244 -1.34 -18.04 -22.53
N PHE A 245 -0.68 -16.98 -22.97
CA PHE A 245 -1.32 -15.81 -23.56
C PHE A 245 -1.33 -15.88 -25.09
N SER A 246 -2.43 -15.51 -25.71
CA SER A 246 -2.53 -15.32 -27.16
C SER A 246 -1.61 -14.19 -27.65
N GLY A 247 -1.53 -13.99 -28.95
CA GLY A 247 -0.70 -12.96 -29.58
C GLY A 247 0.62 -13.48 -30.15
N PRO A 248 1.48 -12.59 -30.69
CA PRO A 248 2.70 -12.99 -31.37
C PRO A 248 3.67 -13.72 -30.46
N ALA A 249 4.31 -14.77 -30.94
CA ALA A 249 5.33 -15.52 -30.19
C ALA A 249 6.63 -14.72 -30.07
N LEU A 250 6.98 -13.91 -31.04
CA LEU A 250 8.18 -13.08 -31.04
C LEU A 250 7.81 -11.60 -30.80
N LEU A 251 8.48 -10.99 -29.84
CA LEU A 251 8.35 -9.57 -29.52
C LEU A 251 9.64 -8.82 -29.84
N PRO A 252 9.60 -7.53 -30.21
CA PRO A 252 10.76 -6.72 -30.57
C PRO A 252 11.55 -6.26 -29.35
N PHE A 253 12.05 -7.21 -28.54
CA PHE A 253 12.85 -6.89 -27.34
C PHE A 253 14.18 -6.18 -27.65
N ASP A 254 14.70 -6.33 -28.86
CA ASP A 254 15.93 -5.71 -29.35
C ASP A 254 15.75 -4.25 -29.78
N HIS A 255 14.52 -3.75 -29.86
CA HIS A 255 14.27 -2.34 -30.17
C HIS A 255 14.88 -1.43 -29.10
N GLU A 256 15.61 -0.39 -29.48
CA GLU A 256 16.41 0.47 -28.59
C GLU A 256 15.60 1.00 -27.39
N GLU A 257 14.40 1.51 -27.64
CA GLU A 257 13.54 2.08 -26.58
C GLU A 257 12.95 1.01 -25.64
N ILE A 258 12.64 -0.20 -26.14
CA ILE A 258 12.11 -1.31 -25.37
C ILE A 258 13.20 -1.92 -24.48
N ARG A 259 14.40 -2.07 -25.04
CA ARG A 259 15.55 -2.69 -24.38
C ARG A 259 15.91 -2.03 -23.04
N VAL A 260 15.81 -0.70 -22.96
CA VAL A 260 16.08 0.04 -21.71
C VAL A 260 15.17 -0.44 -20.56
N TYR A 261 13.87 -0.62 -20.84
CA TYR A 261 12.93 -1.15 -19.83
C TYR A 261 13.19 -2.62 -19.49
N ILE A 262 13.51 -3.43 -20.48
CA ILE A 262 13.75 -4.88 -20.28
C ILE A 262 14.91 -5.13 -19.33
N ASP A 263 16.00 -4.39 -19.46
CA ASP A 263 17.14 -4.48 -18.56
C ASP A 263 16.74 -4.16 -17.10
N ASP A 264 15.96 -3.11 -16.90
CA ASP A 264 15.49 -2.73 -15.57
C ASP A 264 14.49 -3.74 -14.99
N LEU A 265 13.62 -4.33 -15.82
CA LEU A 265 12.70 -5.39 -15.38
C LEU A 265 13.44 -6.62 -14.84
N PHE A 266 14.56 -7.00 -15.44
CA PHE A 266 15.40 -8.09 -14.92
C PHE A 266 16.16 -7.70 -13.66
N ARG A 267 16.67 -6.47 -13.58
CA ARG A 267 17.34 -5.96 -12.38
C ARG A 267 16.41 -5.93 -11.17
N GLU A 268 15.20 -5.45 -11.37
CA GLU A 268 14.19 -5.35 -10.32
C GLU A 268 13.47 -6.68 -10.02
N GLY A 269 13.75 -7.74 -10.79
CA GLY A 269 13.13 -9.06 -10.59
C GLY A 269 11.69 -9.17 -11.05
N LEU A 270 11.21 -8.22 -11.86
CA LEU A 270 9.92 -8.26 -12.52
C LEU A 270 9.88 -9.27 -13.67
N LEU A 271 11.03 -9.48 -14.30
CA LEU A 271 11.32 -10.61 -15.19
C LEU A 271 12.43 -11.47 -14.57
N HIS A 272 12.38 -12.77 -14.84
CA HIS A 272 13.35 -13.74 -14.33
C HIS A 272 14.31 -14.19 -15.42
N PRO A 273 15.63 -14.18 -15.15
CA PRO A 273 16.62 -14.65 -16.09
C PRO A 273 16.42 -16.14 -16.44
N VAL A 274 16.72 -16.50 -17.68
CA VAL A 274 16.59 -17.88 -18.16
C VAL A 274 17.98 -18.53 -18.20
N PRO A 275 18.15 -19.79 -17.75
CA PRO A 275 19.41 -20.52 -17.86
C PRO A 275 19.85 -20.62 -19.33
N CYS A 276 21.09 -20.21 -19.64
CA CYS A 276 21.60 -20.27 -20.97
C CYS A 276 23.06 -20.78 -20.97
N ARG A 277 23.43 -21.57 -21.97
CA ARG A 277 24.83 -22.01 -22.14
C ARG A 277 25.62 -20.97 -22.92
N GLU A 278 26.78 -20.58 -22.41
CA GLU A 278 27.66 -19.53 -22.93
C GLU A 278 27.97 -19.65 -24.45
N ALA A 279 28.02 -20.88 -24.98
CA ALA A 279 28.35 -21.16 -26.39
C ALA A 279 27.23 -20.79 -27.39
N GLN A 280 26.05 -20.38 -26.94
CA GLN A 280 24.86 -20.15 -27.77
C GLN A 280 24.52 -18.68 -27.99
N LEU A 281 25.23 -17.75 -27.35
CA LEU A 281 24.82 -16.34 -27.33
C LEU A 281 25.73 -15.42 -28.17
N PRO A 282 25.14 -14.40 -28.83
CA PRO A 282 25.90 -13.29 -29.37
C PRO A 282 26.66 -12.57 -28.26
N LYS A 283 27.80 -11.99 -28.53
CA LYS A 283 28.59 -11.20 -27.58
C LYS A 283 27.91 -9.87 -27.18
N GLU A 284 26.64 -9.71 -27.45
CA GLU A 284 25.88 -8.50 -27.14
C GLU A 284 25.65 -8.34 -25.62
N HIS A 285 26.06 -7.19 -25.11
CA HIS A 285 26.17 -6.92 -23.67
C HIS A 285 24.85 -6.84 -22.95
N TRP A 286 23.78 -6.38 -23.61
CA TRP A 286 22.51 -6.04 -23.00
C TRP A 286 21.68 -7.26 -22.56
N ILE A 287 21.73 -8.39 -23.23
CA ILE A 287 20.97 -9.61 -22.87
C ILE A 287 21.47 -10.28 -21.59
N LYS A 288 22.62 -9.85 -21.05
CA LYS A 288 23.23 -10.46 -19.84
C LYS A 288 22.33 -10.44 -18.61
N PHE A 289 21.46 -9.46 -18.48
CA PHE A 289 20.53 -9.40 -17.34
C PHE A 289 19.41 -10.43 -17.45
N GLY A 290 19.03 -10.81 -18.65
CA GLY A 290 17.96 -11.78 -18.92
C GLY A 290 18.40 -13.23 -19.00
N ILE A 291 19.69 -13.54 -18.73
CA ILE A 291 20.25 -14.89 -18.75
C ILE A 291 21.00 -15.19 -17.46
N THR A 292 20.97 -16.45 -17.06
CA THR A 292 21.79 -16.96 -15.96
C THR A 292 22.84 -17.90 -16.52
N ILE A 293 24.11 -17.50 -16.45
CA ILE A 293 25.28 -18.33 -16.78
C ILE A 293 25.87 -18.82 -15.45
N ASP A 294 26.16 -17.89 -14.55
CA ASP A 294 26.65 -18.12 -13.20
C ASP A 294 25.60 -17.57 -12.20
N PRO A 295 25.04 -18.42 -11.32
CA PRO A 295 24.07 -17.99 -10.33
C PRO A 295 24.63 -16.94 -9.36
N GLU A 296 25.88 -17.05 -8.95
CA GLU A 296 26.51 -16.13 -8.00
C GLU A 296 26.72 -14.75 -8.65
N GLU A 297 27.26 -14.69 -9.87
CA GLU A 297 27.42 -13.42 -10.60
C GLU A 297 26.04 -12.76 -10.86
N SER A 298 25.04 -13.55 -11.21
CA SER A 298 23.66 -13.06 -11.42
C SER A 298 23.06 -12.47 -10.16
N TYR A 299 23.32 -13.11 -9.00
CA TYR A 299 22.91 -12.61 -7.70
C TYR A 299 23.54 -11.25 -7.38
N TYR A 300 24.87 -11.12 -7.47
CA TYR A 300 25.53 -9.85 -7.17
C TYR A 300 25.10 -8.74 -8.13
N ARG A 301 24.91 -9.05 -9.39
CA ARG A 301 24.44 -8.08 -10.38
C ARG A 301 23.06 -7.55 -10.02
N ARG A 302 22.14 -8.43 -9.57
CA ARG A 302 20.80 -8.05 -9.13
C ARG A 302 20.84 -7.22 -7.85
N ILE A 303 21.66 -7.59 -6.86
CA ILE A 303 21.84 -6.82 -5.61
C ILE A 303 22.30 -5.39 -5.93
N VAL A 304 23.37 -5.24 -6.74
CA VAL A 304 23.89 -3.92 -7.10
C VAL A 304 22.82 -3.09 -7.85
N GLY A 305 22.14 -3.70 -8.82
CA GLY A 305 21.08 -3.02 -9.56
C GLY A 305 19.92 -2.55 -8.68
N LEU A 306 19.52 -3.35 -7.67
CA LEU A 306 18.50 -2.96 -6.71
C LEU A 306 18.99 -1.84 -5.78
N MET A 307 20.26 -1.88 -5.32
CA MET A 307 20.85 -0.79 -4.53
C MET A 307 20.84 0.53 -5.33
N ASP A 308 21.24 0.49 -6.60
CA ASP A 308 21.22 1.67 -7.48
C ASP A 308 19.79 2.22 -7.63
N SER A 309 18.80 1.35 -7.88
CA SER A 309 17.39 1.71 -8.02
C SER A 309 16.83 2.32 -6.73
N VAL A 310 17.19 1.78 -5.56
CA VAL A 310 16.79 2.31 -4.25
C VAL A 310 17.38 3.69 -4.01
N GLU A 311 18.67 3.89 -4.30
CA GLU A 311 19.35 5.19 -4.15
C GLU A 311 18.75 6.27 -5.07
N GLU A 312 18.46 5.93 -6.32
CA GLU A 312 17.89 6.85 -7.30
C GLU A 312 16.46 7.26 -6.97
N TYR A 313 15.69 6.35 -6.36
CA TYR A 313 14.30 6.61 -6.00
C TYR A 313 14.16 7.53 -4.79
N LEU A 314 15.14 7.53 -3.86
CA LEU A 314 15.14 8.38 -2.67
C LEU A 314 15.34 9.85 -3.04
N LYS A 315 14.27 10.65 -2.87
CA LYS A 315 14.25 12.09 -3.15
C LYS A 315 13.77 12.86 -1.93
N ASP A 316 14.19 14.12 -1.85
CA ASP A 316 13.60 15.06 -0.89
C ASP A 316 12.11 15.25 -1.22
N ASN A 317 11.28 15.47 -0.20
CA ASN A 317 9.83 15.71 -0.33
C ASN A 317 9.01 14.56 -0.95
N MET A 318 9.34 13.31 -0.64
CA MET A 318 8.52 12.16 -1.01
C MET A 318 7.12 12.27 -0.40
N ARG A 319 6.09 11.95 -1.20
CA ARG A 319 4.69 11.79 -0.74
C ARG A 319 4.47 10.39 -0.18
N HIS A 320 3.35 10.18 0.52
CA HIS A 320 3.01 8.87 1.10
C HIS A 320 2.95 7.76 0.06
N GLU A 321 2.37 8.00 -1.14
CA GLU A 321 2.34 7.01 -2.21
C GLU A 321 3.75 6.60 -2.67
N MET A 322 4.67 7.56 -2.71
CA MET A 322 6.06 7.31 -3.09
C MET A 322 6.76 6.42 -2.05
N TRP A 323 6.49 6.65 -0.75
CA TRP A 323 7.00 5.80 0.32
C TRP A 323 6.42 4.38 0.27
N LEU A 324 5.11 4.24 0.00
CA LEU A 324 4.48 2.92 -0.16
C LEU A 324 5.07 2.14 -1.35
N HIS A 325 5.35 2.82 -2.47
CA HIS A 325 5.99 2.20 -3.63
C HIS A 325 7.49 1.89 -3.36
N PHE A 326 8.20 2.82 -2.74
CA PHE A 326 9.60 2.65 -2.35
C PHE A 326 9.79 1.45 -1.42
N ALA A 327 8.87 1.25 -0.47
CA ALA A 327 8.94 0.15 0.48
C ALA A 327 8.98 -1.23 -0.21
N TYR A 328 8.30 -1.41 -1.34
CA TYR A 328 8.40 -2.65 -2.13
C TYR A 328 9.79 -2.83 -2.75
N LYS A 329 10.39 -1.78 -3.32
CA LYS A 329 11.76 -1.86 -3.87
C LYS A 329 12.77 -2.20 -2.78
N TRP A 330 12.62 -1.56 -1.62
CA TRP A 330 13.44 -1.83 -0.44
C TRP A 330 13.26 -3.26 0.07
N ALA A 331 12.01 -3.73 0.16
CA ALA A 331 11.67 -5.10 0.57
C ALA A 331 12.24 -6.17 -0.38
N GLU A 332 12.21 -5.94 -1.69
CA GLU A 332 12.83 -6.86 -2.67
C GLU A 332 14.35 -6.95 -2.45
N LEU A 333 15.02 -5.84 -2.17
CA LEU A 333 16.44 -5.82 -1.87
C LEU A 333 16.77 -6.60 -0.57
N LEU A 334 16.00 -6.35 0.50
CA LEU A 334 16.16 -7.06 1.78
C LEU A 334 15.87 -8.56 1.65
N ALA A 335 14.77 -8.92 0.98
CA ALA A 335 14.43 -10.32 0.76
C ALA A 335 15.55 -11.05 -0.01
N LEU A 336 16.14 -10.39 -1.02
CA LEU A 336 17.24 -10.95 -1.77
C LEU A 336 18.51 -11.10 -0.91
N GLU A 337 18.80 -10.13 -0.03
CA GLU A 337 19.93 -10.20 0.93
C GLU A 337 19.79 -11.43 1.85
N PHE A 338 18.60 -11.69 2.38
CA PHE A 338 18.39 -12.69 3.42
C PHE A 338 18.02 -14.09 2.93
N THR A 339 17.56 -14.23 1.69
CA THR A 339 17.14 -15.56 1.15
C THR A 339 18.20 -16.24 0.31
N SER A 340 19.31 -15.56 0.00
CA SER A 340 20.39 -16.12 -0.82
C SER A 340 21.38 -16.94 0.00
N ASP A 341 21.85 -18.04 -0.60
CA ASP A 341 22.98 -18.83 -0.07
C ASP A 341 24.32 -18.12 -0.26
N PHE A 342 24.37 -17.07 -1.09
CA PHE A 342 25.56 -16.27 -1.36
C PHE A 342 25.66 -15.14 -0.33
N GLY A 343 26.72 -15.11 0.47
CA GLY A 343 26.94 -14.00 1.40
C GLY A 343 27.30 -12.70 0.66
N LEU A 344 26.94 -11.54 1.24
CA LEU A 344 27.38 -10.26 0.68
C LEU A 344 28.86 -10.01 0.97
N PRO A 345 29.68 -9.61 -0.03
CA PRO A 345 31.00 -9.04 0.17
C PRO A 345 30.97 -7.82 1.08
N ASP A 346 32.06 -7.57 1.84
CA ASP A 346 32.09 -6.49 2.83
C ASP A 346 31.80 -5.10 2.23
N THR A 347 32.25 -4.83 1.01
CA THR A 347 31.96 -3.58 0.30
C THR A 347 30.47 -3.35 0.06
N TYR A 348 29.71 -4.41 -0.20
CA TYR A 348 28.26 -4.32 -0.40
C TYR A 348 27.52 -4.26 0.95
N LYS A 349 28.04 -4.88 2.00
CA LYS A 349 27.50 -4.73 3.38
C LYS A 349 27.61 -3.28 3.85
N GLU A 350 28.78 -2.66 3.68
CA GLU A 350 28.98 -1.25 4.04
C GLU A 350 28.01 -0.32 3.30
N ARG A 351 27.80 -0.56 2.00
CA ARG A 351 26.83 0.18 1.19
C ARG A 351 25.38 -0.06 1.69
N MET A 352 25.02 -1.31 2.02
CA MET A 352 23.72 -1.65 2.57
C MET A 352 23.46 -0.94 3.90
N ASP A 353 24.44 -0.92 4.81
CA ASP A 353 24.32 -0.25 6.11
C ASP A 353 24.20 1.27 5.96
N ALA A 354 24.90 1.86 4.98
CA ALA A 354 24.74 3.26 4.64
C ALA A 354 23.35 3.57 4.10
N LEU A 355 22.79 2.70 3.23
CA LEU A 355 21.43 2.80 2.73
C LEU A 355 20.40 2.70 3.85
N LYS A 356 20.51 1.69 4.73
CA LYS A 356 19.64 1.53 5.91
C LYS A 356 19.62 2.81 6.75
N SER A 357 20.79 3.37 7.04
CA SER A 357 20.89 4.60 7.84
C SER A 357 20.27 5.82 7.15
N LYS A 358 20.45 5.96 5.82
CA LYS A 358 19.87 7.04 5.03
C LYS A 358 18.35 6.94 4.99
N ILE A 359 17.82 5.74 4.73
CA ILE A 359 16.37 5.48 4.68
C ILE A 359 15.74 5.77 6.04
N ASP A 360 16.30 5.23 7.13
CA ASP A 360 15.81 5.46 8.49
C ASP A 360 15.72 6.95 8.82
N GLY A 361 16.75 7.74 8.47
CA GLY A 361 16.76 9.19 8.71
C GLY A 361 15.70 9.92 7.89
N MET A 362 15.64 9.68 6.59
CA MET A 362 14.68 10.34 5.70
C MET A 362 13.23 9.96 6.03
N PHE A 363 12.98 8.68 6.33
CA PHE A 363 11.64 8.21 6.69
C PHE A 363 11.20 8.75 8.05
N GLN A 364 12.08 8.76 9.06
CA GLN A 364 11.79 9.34 10.37
C GLN A 364 11.43 10.82 10.25
N ASP A 365 12.19 11.62 9.50
CA ASP A 365 11.92 13.03 9.29
C ASP A 365 10.59 13.27 8.59
N TRP A 366 10.25 12.41 7.63
CA TRP A 366 9.00 12.48 6.90
C TRP A 366 7.81 12.08 7.79
N ILE A 367 7.88 10.95 8.49
CA ILE A 367 6.77 10.42 9.29
C ILE A 367 6.40 11.37 10.44
N LEU A 368 7.40 12.00 11.07
CA LEU A 368 7.16 12.99 12.13
C LEU A 368 6.36 14.20 11.64
N LYS A 369 6.54 14.60 10.39
CA LYS A 369 5.85 15.75 9.81
C LYS A 369 4.49 15.40 9.24
N ARG A 370 4.34 14.19 8.66
CA ARG A 370 3.24 13.81 7.78
C ARG A 370 2.26 12.79 8.36
N TYR A 371 2.62 12.09 9.43
CA TYR A 371 1.79 10.99 9.97
C TYR A 371 0.36 11.42 10.29
N ALA A 372 0.18 12.61 10.89
CA ALA A 372 -1.15 13.11 11.24
C ALA A 372 -2.07 13.30 10.01
N SER A 373 -1.51 13.63 8.85
CA SER A 373 -2.29 13.83 7.62
C SER A 373 -2.79 12.51 7.03
N LEU A 374 -2.09 11.39 7.27
CA LEU A 374 -2.45 10.07 6.74
C LEU A 374 -3.79 9.56 7.30
N ILE A 375 -4.11 9.92 8.53
CA ILE A 375 -5.26 9.39 9.28
C ILE A 375 -6.59 9.70 8.60
N ASN A 376 -6.68 10.88 7.97
CA ASN A 376 -7.92 11.38 7.38
C ASN A 376 -7.98 11.19 5.86
N LEU A 377 -7.01 10.51 5.26
CA LEU A 377 -7.03 10.24 3.82
C LEU A 377 -8.21 9.35 3.41
N SER A 378 -8.60 9.46 2.14
CA SER A 378 -9.77 8.74 1.64
C SER A 378 -9.59 7.21 1.72
N PRO A 379 -10.55 6.47 2.30
CA PRO A 379 -10.51 5.01 2.33
C PRO A 379 -10.82 4.36 0.98
N ALA A 380 -10.96 5.14 -0.10
CA ALA A 380 -11.15 4.61 -1.46
C ALA A 380 -9.95 3.78 -1.93
N SER A 381 -8.73 4.23 -1.56
CA SER A 381 -7.50 3.45 -1.65
C SER A 381 -6.93 3.45 -0.23
N PRO A 382 -6.88 2.32 0.48
CA PRO A 382 -6.42 2.30 1.85
C PRO A 382 -4.99 2.81 1.97
N VAL A 383 -4.78 3.81 2.83
CA VAL A 383 -3.46 4.35 3.13
C VAL A 383 -3.00 3.89 4.50
N MET A 384 -3.92 3.75 5.45
CA MET A 384 -3.66 3.21 6.78
C MET A 384 -4.53 1.98 7.07
N LEU A 385 -4.12 1.17 8.03
CA LEU A 385 -4.81 -0.08 8.41
C LEU A 385 -6.31 0.12 8.71
N HIS A 386 -6.68 1.18 9.42
CA HIS A 386 -8.09 1.43 9.76
C HIS A 386 -8.96 1.85 8.55
N HIS A 387 -8.36 2.16 7.41
CA HIS A 387 -9.09 2.39 6.15
C HIS A 387 -9.54 1.10 5.48
N ILE A 388 -8.86 -0.03 5.75
CA ILE A 388 -9.12 -1.31 5.07
C ILE A 388 -10.57 -1.77 5.23
N PRO A 389 -11.18 -1.84 6.44
CA PRO A 389 -12.55 -2.32 6.56
C PRO A 389 -13.56 -1.52 5.73
N ARG A 390 -13.39 -0.20 5.63
CA ARG A 390 -14.26 0.65 4.81
C ARG A 390 -14.07 0.42 3.31
N PHE A 391 -12.84 0.16 2.87
CA PHE A 391 -12.56 -0.27 1.50
C PHE A 391 -13.22 -1.62 1.20
N LEU A 392 -13.12 -2.60 2.09
CA LEU A 392 -13.76 -3.90 1.95
C LEU A 392 -15.29 -3.78 1.91
N ALA A 393 -15.87 -2.91 2.75
CA ALA A 393 -17.31 -2.67 2.77
C ALA A 393 -17.84 -2.10 1.44
N ARG A 394 -17.09 -1.21 0.79
CA ARG A 394 -17.43 -0.71 -0.55
C ARG A 394 -17.42 -1.82 -1.59
N ASN A 395 -16.40 -2.69 -1.56
CA ASN A 395 -16.30 -3.82 -2.48
C ASN A 395 -17.41 -4.85 -2.25
N LEU A 396 -17.92 -4.96 -1.03
CA LEU A 396 -19.05 -5.82 -0.70
C LEU A 396 -20.40 -5.25 -1.16
N ALA A 397 -20.56 -3.92 -1.15
CA ALA A 397 -21.82 -3.25 -1.46
C ALA A 397 -22.25 -3.37 -2.94
N GLY A 398 -21.30 -3.61 -3.85
CA GLY A 398 -21.57 -3.69 -5.30
C GLY A 398 -22.34 -4.93 -5.74
N ASP A 399 -22.25 -6.06 -5.00
CA ASP A 399 -22.96 -7.30 -5.32
C ASP A 399 -23.29 -8.08 -4.05
N LYS A 400 -24.58 -8.48 -3.95
CA LYS A 400 -25.08 -9.32 -2.81
C LYS A 400 -24.46 -10.71 -2.73
N ARG A 401 -23.80 -11.20 -3.77
CA ARG A 401 -23.14 -12.51 -3.80
C ARG A 401 -21.68 -12.45 -3.39
N THR A 402 -21.06 -11.28 -3.40
CA THR A 402 -19.64 -11.11 -3.04
C THR A 402 -19.40 -11.57 -1.60
N LYS A 403 -18.38 -12.38 -1.41
CA LYS A 403 -17.84 -12.79 -0.10
C LYS A 403 -16.44 -12.24 0.07
N ILE A 404 -16.07 -11.80 1.27
CA ILE A 404 -14.76 -11.23 1.57
C ILE A 404 -14.09 -12.00 2.70
N ALA A 405 -12.85 -12.44 2.47
CA ALA A 405 -11.95 -12.95 3.49
C ALA A 405 -10.84 -11.93 3.74
N PHE A 406 -10.78 -11.41 4.95
CA PHE A 406 -9.75 -10.49 5.42
C PHE A 406 -8.76 -11.26 6.30
N LEU A 407 -7.59 -11.55 5.76
CA LEU A 407 -6.53 -12.34 6.39
C LEU A 407 -5.43 -11.40 6.91
N LEU A 408 -5.28 -11.32 8.21
CA LEU A 408 -4.20 -10.59 8.86
C LEU A 408 -3.14 -11.58 9.35
N ILE A 409 -1.90 -11.41 8.89
CA ILE A 409 -0.73 -12.18 9.31
C ILE A 409 0.06 -11.32 10.29
N ASP A 410 0.00 -11.69 11.57
CA ASP A 410 0.56 -10.96 12.70
C ASP A 410 2.07 -10.80 12.57
N GLY A 411 2.55 -9.55 12.56
CA GLY A 411 3.98 -9.21 12.54
C GLY A 411 4.70 -9.46 11.22
N LEU A 412 4.00 -9.62 10.09
CA LEU A 412 4.61 -9.86 8.77
C LEU A 412 5.18 -8.58 8.16
N ALA A 413 6.50 -8.46 8.09
CA ALA A 413 7.17 -7.38 7.37
C ALA A 413 7.06 -7.55 5.85
N LEU A 414 7.22 -6.46 5.09
CA LEU A 414 7.03 -6.47 3.65
C LEU A 414 8.09 -7.31 2.90
N ASP A 415 9.33 -7.33 3.35
CA ASP A 415 10.40 -8.20 2.83
C ASP A 415 10.11 -9.68 3.09
N GLN A 416 9.55 -10.00 4.24
CA GLN A 416 9.09 -11.33 4.61
C GLN A 416 7.88 -11.77 3.75
N TRP A 417 6.98 -10.84 3.39
CA TRP A 417 5.93 -11.08 2.41
C TRP A 417 6.53 -11.50 1.06
N ILE A 418 7.58 -10.83 0.58
CA ILE A 418 8.26 -11.20 -0.67
C ILE A 418 8.73 -12.66 -0.63
N THR A 419 9.32 -13.09 0.47
CA THR A 419 9.75 -14.49 0.67
C THR A 419 8.54 -15.44 0.62
N LEU A 420 7.48 -15.13 1.36
CA LEU A 420 6.25 -15.93 1.42
C LEU A 420 5.59 -16.01 0.04
N ARG A 421 5.43 -14.88 -0.65
CA ARG A 421 4.88 -14.78 -2.01
C ARG A 421 5.62 -15.68 -3.00
N ASN A 422 6.96 -15.63 -3.00
CA ASN A 422 7.77 -16.40 -3.94
C ASN A 422 7.55 -17.90 -3.74
N VAL A 423 7.52 -18.37 -2.50
CA VAL A 423 7.23 -19.78 -2.19
C VAL A 423 5.80 -20.16 -2.56
N LEU A 424 4.81 -19.30 -2.32
CA LEU A 424 3.42 -19.55 -2.73
C LEU A 424 3.29 -19.71 -4.24
N LYS A 425 3.97 -18.88 -5.04
CA LYS A 425 4.01 -18.99 -6.51
C LYS A 425 4.65 -20.29 -6.99
N GLU A 426 5.68 -20.78 -6.29
CA GLU A 426 6.28 -22.09 -6.57
C GLU A 426 5.32 -23.24 -6.25
N LEU A 427 4.53 -23.14 -5.18
CA LEU A 427 3.57 -24.17 -4.77
C LEU A 427 2.29 -24.21 -5.62
N ASP A 428 1.80 -23.05 -6.05
CA ASP A 428 0.68 -22.89 -6.99
C ASP A 428 0.90 -21.69 -7.89
N SER A 429 1.37 -21.94 -9.12
CA SER A 429 1.67 -20.91 -10.11
C SER A 429 0.44 -20.15 -10.63
N ARG A 430 -0.78 -20.60 -10.32
CA ARG A 430 -2.03 -19.91 -10.68
C ARG A 430 -2.36 -18.77 -9.73
N LEU A 431 -1.75 -18.71 -8.53
CA LEU A 431 -1.95 -17.61 -7.60
C LEU A 431 -1.38 -16.30 -8.17
N GLN A 432 -2.21 -15.27 -8.18
CA GLN A 432 -1.84 -13.92 -8.56
C GLN A 432 -2.07 -12.99 -7.37
N PHE A 433 -1.17 -12.04 -7.19
CA PHE A 433 -1.17 -11.13 -6.05
C PHE A 433 -1.15 -9.70 -6.57
N ARG A 434 -2.23 -8.95 -6.35
CA ARG A 434 -2.26 -7.49 -6.56
C ARG A 434 -1.70 -6.82 -5.33
N GLU A 435 -0.46 -6.40 -5.42
CA GLU A 435 0.32 -5.92 -4.30
C GLU A 435 0.19 -4.41 -4.12
N SER A 436 -0.14 -3.99 -2.92
CA SER A 436 -0.10 -2.63 -2.41
C SER A 436 0.35 -2.63 -0.95
N ALA A 437 0.54 -1.47 -0.36
CA ALA A 437 0.96 -1.35 1.03
C ALA A 437 0.15 -0.29 1.76
N VAL A 438 0.16 -0.36 3.09
CA VAL A 438 -0.53 0.58 4.00
C VAL A 438 0.36 0.93 5.18
N PHE A 439 0.11 2.07 5.81
CA PHE A 439 0.78 2.44 7.05
C PHE A 439 0.11 1.80 8.26
N ALA A 440 0.92 1.21 9.13
CA ALA A 440 0.53 0.75 10.45
C ALA A 440 0.33 1.93 11.42
N TRP A 441 -0.31 1.66 12.55
CA TRP A 441 -0.37 2.62 13.65
C TRP A 441 0.96 2.68 14.38
N ILE A 442 1.34 3.90 14.80
CA ILE A 442 2.54 4.13 15.61
C ILE A 442 2.09 4.47 17.04
N PRO A 443 2.66 3.79 18.04
CA PRO A 443 3.70 2.75 17.96
C PRO A 443 3.19 1.47 17.27
N THR A 444 4.09 0.78 16.58
CA THR A 444 3.79 -0.43 15.81
C THR A 444 3.58 -1.64 16.73
N LEU A 445 2.49 -1.60 17.49
CA LEU A 445 2.09 -2.61 18.45
C LEU A 445 0.84 -3.36 17.96
N THR A 446 0.83 -4.67 18.13
CA THR A 446 -0.28 -5.55 17.76
C THR A 446 -1.60 -5.07 18.34
N SER A 447 -1.64 -4.71 19.64
CA SER A 447 -2.86 -4.26 20.31
C SER A 447 -3.43 -2.96 19.76
N VAL A 448 -2.61 -2.11 19.15
CA VAL A 448 -3.04 -0.84 18.52
C VAL A 448 -3.46 -1.07 17.07
N SER A 449 -2.55 -1.60 16.27
CA SER A 449 -2.70 -1.73 14.81
C SER A 449 -3.75 -2.75 14.42
N ARG A 450 -3.75 -3.93 15.04
CA ARG A 450 -4.65 -5.02 14.69
C ARG A 450 -6.10 -4.69 15.03
N GLN A 451 -6.35 -4.10 16.20
CA GLN A 451 -7.69 -3.64 16.55
C GLN A 451 -8.19 -2.57 15.58
N ALA A 452 -7.36 -1.60 15.19
CA ALA A 452 -7.73 -0.57 14.23
C ALA A 452 -8.07 -1.18 12.86
N ALA A 453 -7.32 -2.20 12.41
CA ALA A 453 -7.55 -2.92 11.16
C ALA A 453 -8.89 -3.68 11.14
N PHE A 454 -9.40 -4.14 12.29
CA PHE A 454 -10.71 -4.80 12.38
C PHE A 454 -11.85 -3.85 12.73
N ALA A 455 -11.58 -2.81 13.51
CA ALA A 455 -12.60 -1.83 13.92
C ALA A 455 -12.98 -0.84 12.80
N GLY A 456 -12.07 -0.59 11.84
CA GLY A 456 -12.22 0.51 10.87
C GLY A 456 -12.26 1.89 11.53
N LYS A 457 -11.72 2.02 12.74
CA LYS A 457 -11.76 3.23 13.58
C LYS A 457 -10.37 3.53 14.14
N LEU A 458 -10.15 4.80 14.51
CA LEU A 458 -8.91 5.23 15.16
C LEU A 458 -8.78 4.60 16.55
N PRO A 459 -7.57 4.32 17.03
CA PRO A 459 -7.33 3.74 18.36
C PRO A 459 -7.94 4.53 19.53
N MET A 460 -8.06 5.84 19.42
CA MET A 460 -8.69 6.69 20.45
C MET A 460 -10.16 6.33 20.73
N PHE A 461 -10.84 5.60 19.83
CA PHE A 461 -12.23 5.19 20.02
C PHE A 461 -12.39 3.84 20.72
N PHE A 462 -11.28 3.15 21.06
CA PHE A 462 -11.30 1.95 21.89
C PHE A 462 -10.26 2.00 23.04
N PRO A 463 -10.25 3.09 23.85
CA PRO A 463 -9.20 3.34 24.84
C PRO A 463 -9.10 2.25 25.91
N THR A 464 -10.22 1.67 26.33
CA THR A 464 -10.25 0.61 27.34
C THR A 464 -9.63 -0.70 26.88
N ASN A 465 -9.54 -0.92 25.57
CA ASN A 465 -9.08 -2.17 24.94
C ASN A 465 -7.72 -2.03 24.26
N ILE A 466 -7.17 -0.82 24.17
CA ILE A 466 -5.95 -0.54 23.40
C ILE A 466 -4.71 -1.34 23.88
N ARG A 467 -4.77 -1.92 25.08
CA ARG A 467 -3.65 -2.68 25.67
C ARG A 467 -3.77 -4.19 25.48
N THR A 468 -4.90 -4.68 24.94
CA THR A 468 -5.16 -6.10 24.73
C THR A 468 -5.75 -6.36 23.36
N THR A 469 -5.81 -7.63 22.94
CA THR A 469 -6.42 -8.05 21.66
C THR A 469 -7.73 -8.82 21.83
N ASP A 470 -8.31 -8.80 23.03
CA ASP A 470 -9.45 -9.67 23.39
C ASP A 470 -10.78 -9.24 22.74
N ARG A 471 -10.88 -7.99 22.29
CA ARG A 471 -12.11 -7.41 21.74
C ARG A 471 -12.17 -7.35 20.22
N GLU A 472 -11.15 -7.84 19.51
CA GLU A 472 -11.09 -7.76 18.05
C GLU A 472 -12.29 -8.38 17.36
N SER A 473 -12.75 -9.56 17.81
CA SER A 473 -13.94 -10.22 17.26
C SER A 473 -15.20 -9.37 17.41
N ASN A 474 -15.33 -8.66 18.55
CA ASN A 474 -16.45 -7.78 18.79
C ASN A 474 -16.40 -6.51 17.93
N LEU A 475 -15.20 -5.93 17.77
CA LEU A 475 -14.98 -4.76 16.91
C LEU A 475 -15.27 -5.09 15.44
N TRP A 476 -14.83 -6.27 14.97
CA TRP A 476 -15.13 -6.76 13.63
C TRP A 476 -16.63 -6.96 13.41
N ALA A 477 -17.30 -7.64 14.34
CA ALA A 477 -18.74 -7.87 14.27
C ALA A 477 -19.52 -6.55 14.31
N GLN A 478 -19.11 -5.60 15.16
CA GLN A 478 -19.73 -4.28 15.27
C GLN A 478 -19.58 -3.50 13.96
N PHE A 479 -18.38 -3.44 13.39
CA PHE A 479 -18.13 -2.74 12.12
C PHE A 479 -19.08 -3.25 11.02
N TRP A 480 -19.18 -4.57 10.84
CA TRP A 480 -20.01 -5.14 9.78
C TRP A 480 -21.51 -5.06 10.08
N ALA A 481 -21.92 -5.08 11.35
CA ALA A 481 -23.29 -4.80 11.72
C ALA A 481 -23.69 -3.35 11.40
N GLU A 482 -22.80 -2.38 11.58
CA GLU A 482 -22.97 -0.98 11.15
C GLU A 482 -23.09 -0.86 9.61
N GLN A 483 -22.51 -1.82 8.84
CA GLN A 483 -22.68 -1.94 7.38
C GLN A 483 -23.93 -2.76 6.98
N GLY A 484 -24.80 -3.14 7.92
CA GLY A 484 -26.07 -3.82 7.67
C GLY A 484 -26.00 -5.34 7.54
N LEU A 485 -24.89 -5.98 7.89
CA LEU A 485 -24.77 -7.44 7.93
C LEU A 485 -25.32 -8.01 9.24
N SER A 486 -25.92 -9.20 9.17
CA SER A 486 -26.36 -9.94 10.34
C SER A 486 -25.22 -10.74 10.98
N ALA A 487 -25.35 -11.12 12.25
CA ALA A 487 -24.34 -11.94 12.93
C ALA A 487 -24.04 -13.29 12.24
N ASN A 488 -24.99 -13.81 11.46
CA ASN A 488 -24.80 -15.06 10.71
C ASN A 488 -23.99 -14.88 9.43
N ASP A 489 -23.83 -13.65 8.96
CA ASP A 489 -23.07 -13.30 7.76
C ASP A 489 -21.59 -13.03 8.08
N ILE A 490 -21.25 -12.99 9.38
CA ILE A 490 -19.94 -12.52 9.87
C ILE A 490 -19.26 -13.65 10.64
N ALA A 491 -17.99 -13.90 10.37
CA ALA A 491 -17.15 -14.79 11.16
C ALA A 491 -15.81 -14.16 11.52
N TYR A 492 -15.21 -14.63 12.60
CA TYR A 492 -13.88 -14.25 13.03
C TYR A 492 -13.16 -15.48 13.57
N ILE A 493 -11.97 -15.77 13.05
CA ILE A 493 -11.17 -16.97 13.38
C ILE A 493 -9.74 -16.51 13.69
N ARG A 494 -9.22 -16.90 14.85
CA ARG A 494 -7.85 -16.60 15.27
C ARG A 494 -7.06 -17.85 15.60
N GLY A 495 -5.73 -17.72 15.73
CA GLY A 495 -4.83 -18.80 16.11
C GLY A 495 -4.52 -19.76 14.95
N LEU A 496 -4.68 -19.27 13.72
CA LEU A 496 -4.30 -20.03 12.52
C LEU A 496 -2.77 -19.99 12.34
N GLY A 497 -2.22 -21.01 11.67
CA GLY A 497 -0.79 -21.00 11.31
C GLY A 497 -0.13 -22.36 11.08
N ASN A 498 -0.70 -23.46 11.56
CA ASN A 498 -0.14 -24.79 11.29
C ASN A 498 -1.13 -25.69 10.53
N GLU A 499 -2.39 -25.70 10.94
CA GLU A 499 -3.43 -26.52 10.32
C GLU A 499 -4.81 -25.86 10.45
N ILE A 500 -5.71 -26.23 9.56
CA ILE A 500 -7.10 -25.77 9.56
C ILE A 500 -7.94 -26.85 10.20
N SER A 501 -8.50 -26.58 11.37
CA SER A 501 -9.36 -27.54 12.06
C SER A 501 -10.64 -27.81 11.25
N SER A 502 -11.24 -29.00 11.42
CA SER A 502 -12.52 -29.35 10.78
C SER A 502 -13.62 -28.33 11.07
N LYS A 503 -13.64 -27.79 12.30
CA LYS A 503 -14.60 -26.73 12.68
C LYS A 503 -14.40 -25.44 11.87
N HIS A 504 -13.14 -25.00 11.67
CA HIS A 504 -12.86 -23.81 10.88
C HIS A 504 -13.24 -24.04 9.41
N TYR A 505 -12.94 -25.22 8.88
CA TYR A 505 -13.32 -25.59 7.53
C TYR A 505 -14.84 -25.56 7.30
N GLU A 506 -15.62 -26.09 8.24
CA GLU A 506 -17.09 -26.05 8.18
C GLU A 506 -17.64 -24.63 8.21
N VAL A 507 -17.03 -23.72 8.99
CA VAL A 507 -17.43 -22.29 9.03
C VAL A 507 -17.17 -21.64 7.68
N LEU A 508 -15.98 -21.84 7.09
CA LEU A 508 -15.60 -21.20 5.82
C LEU A 508 -16.45 -21.67 4.63
N LYS A 509 -17.03 -22.87 4.69
CA LYS A 509 -17.90 -23.42 3.64
C LYS A 509 -19.39 -23.03 3.77
N GLN A 510 -19.77 -22.23 4.76
CA GLN A 510 -21.17 -21.81 4.88
C GLN A 510 -21.57 -20.84 3.76
N ASP A 511 -22.60 -21.15 3.00
CA ASP A 511 -23.08 -20.32 1.89
C ASP A 511 -23.53 -18.92 2.35
N ARG A 512 -24.10 -18.82 3.56
CA ARG A 512 -24.55 -17.56 4.14
C ARG A 512 -23.43 -16.62 4.58
N LEU A 513 -22.23 -17.16 4.81
CA LEU A 513 -21.10 -16.35 5.29
C LEU A 513 -20.68 -15.34 4.22
N ARG A 514 -20.72 -14.05 4.55
CA ARG A 514 -20.37 -12.95 3.65
C ARG A 514 -18.99 -12.40 3.93
N VAL A 515 -18.62 -12.30 5.20
CA VAL A 515 -17.34 -11.73 5.61
C VAL A 515 -16.68 -12.56 6.68
N VAL A 516 -15.39 -12.82 6.54
CA VAL A 516 -14.59 -13.51 7.55
C VAL A 516 -13.29 -12.76 7.84
N GLY A 517 -13.03 -12.50 9.11
CA GLY A 517 -11.75 -12.02 9.63
C GLY A 517 -10.90 -13.22 10.10
N LEU A 518 -9.68 -13.31 9.63
CA LEU A 518 -8.76 -14.43 9.89
C LEU A 518 -7.44 -13.89 10.45
N ILE A 519 -6.95 -14.49 11.55
CA ILE A 519 -5.64 -14.16 12.14
C ILE A 519 -4.70 -15.35 12.05
N VAL A 520 -3.56 -15.12 11.40
CA VAL A 520 -2.42 -16.06 11.36
C VAL A 520 -1.32 -15.47 12.23
N ASP A 521 -1.07 -16.08 13.39
CA ASP A 521 -0.10 -15.63 14.40
C ASP A 521 1.26 -16.34 14.31
N LYS A 522 1.51 -17.05 13.24
CA LYS A 522 2.69 -17.91 13.09
C LYS A 522 3.99 -17.10 13.01
N ILE A 523 3.97 -15.97 12.30
CA ILE A 523 5.18 -15.15 12.09
C ILE A 523 5.56 -14.43 13.38
N ASP A 524 4.60 -13.88 14.10
CA ASP A 524 4.84 -13.28 15.42
C ASP A 524 5.45 -14.31 16.40
N ARG A 525 4.93 -15.54 16.43
CA ARG A 525 5.52 -16.62 17.23
C ARG A 525 6.94 -17.00 16.82
N ILE A 526 7.24 -16.99 15.51
CA ILE A 526 8.60 -17.21 15.00
C ILE A 526 9.51 -16.07 15.48
N MET A 527 9.04 -14.83 15.38
CA MET A 527 9.79 -13.62 15.78
C MET A 527 10.18 -13.67 17.26
N HIS A 528 9.23 -13.93 18.16
CA HIS A 528 9.51 -14.01 19.60
C HIS A 528 10.44 -15.16 20.00
N GLY A 529 10.60 -16.18 19.16
CA GLY A 529 11.55 -17.28 19.35
C GLY A 529 12.88 -17.11 18.61
N MET A 530 13.07 -16.01 17.86
CA MET A 530 14.17 -15.86 16.92
C MET A 530 15.49 -15.47 17.61
N GLN A 531 16.51 -16.29 17.41
CA GLN A 531 17.88 -16.05 17.88
C GLN A 531 18.88 -15.80 16.72
N LEU A 532 18.47 -16.08 15.49
CA LEU A 532 19.32 -16.02 14.29
C LEU A 532 19.10 -14.74 13.46
N GLY A 533 18.48 -13.72 14.06
CA GLY A 533 18.23 -12.45 13.41
C GLY A 533 17.27 -12.53 12.22
N THR A 534 17.31 -11.51 11.36
CA THR A 534 16.41 -11.41 10.20
C THR A 534 16.59 -12.54 9.18
N ALA A 535 17.81 -12.99 8.95
CA ALA A 535 18.08 -14.14 8.07
C ALA A 535 17.39 -15.41 8.59
N GLY A 536 17.40 -15.64 9.90
CA GLY A 536 16.67 -16.73 10.54
C GLY A 536 15.17 -16.61 10.36
N MET A 537 14.60 -15.39 10.42
CA MET A 537 13.19 -15.13 10.12
C MET A 537 12.82 -15.58 8.70
N HIS A 538 13.56 -15.14 7.68
CA HIS A 538 13.31 -15.50 6.28
C HIS A 538 13.36 -17.01 6.05
N ASN A 539 14.36 -17.68 6.64
CA ASN A 539 14.48 -19.15 6.54
C ASN A 539 13.26 -19.88 7.18
N GLN A 540 12.84 -19.47 8.37
CA GLN A 540 11.70 -20.08 9.06
C GLN A 540 10.38 -19.83 8.32
N ILE A 541 10.19 -18.62 7.75
CA ILE A 541 9.03 -18.30 6.93
C ILE A 541 9.03 -19.14 5.66
N TRP A 542 10.17 -19.27 4.99
CA TRP A 542 10.32 -20.12 3.82
C TRP A 542 9.93 -21.57 4.12
N GLN A 543 10.48 -22.15 5.20
CA GLN A 543 10.19 -23.53 5.62
C GLN A 543 8.72 -23.72 5.97
N TRP A 544 8.15 -22.79 6.74
CA TRP A 544 6.73 -22.83 7.10
C TRP A 544 5.83 -22.75 5.88
N THR A 545 6.12 -21.88 4.93
CA THR A 545 5.33 -21.74 3.70
C THR A 545 5.39 -23.00 2.84
N LYS A 546 6.57 -23.64 2.75
CA LYS A 546 6.76 -24.94 2.05
C LYS A 546 5.94 -26.07 2.66
N GLN A 547 5.55 -26.01 3.94
CA GLN A 547 4.63 -26.99 4.54
C GLN A 547 3.22 -26.93 3.96
N GLY A 548 2.87 -25.86 3.23
CA GLY A 548 1.65 -25.76 2.43
C GLY A 548 0.44 -25.19 3.15
N PHE A 549 0.51 -24.87 4.45
CA PHE A 549 -0.63 -24.32 5.20
C PHE A 549 -1.25 -23.08 4.52
N MET A 550 -0.43 -22.10 4.12
CA MET A 550 -0.93 -20.87 3.48
C MET A 550 -1.56 -21.16 2.12
N ARG A 551 -0.95 -22.02 1.31
CA ARG A 551 -1.52 -22.44 0.02
C ARG A 551 -2.90 -23.09 0.22
N ASP A 552 -3.02 -24.00 1.18
CA ASP A 552 -4.26 -24.74 1.45
C ASP A 552 -5.36 -23.80 1.97
N LEU A 553 -5.02 -22.86 2.87
CA LEU A 553 -5.95 -21.85 3.36
C LEU A 553 -6.47 -20.97 2.21
N LEU A 554 -5.57 -20.44 1.37
CA LEU A 554 -5.95 -19.62 0.21
C LEU A 554 -6.82 -20.41 -0.77
N SER A 555 -6.50 -21.69 -1.03
CA SER A 555 -7.31 -22.55 -1.88
C SER A 555 -8.73 -22.72 -1.34
N ILE A 556 -8.88 -23.01 -0.04
CA ILE A 556 -10.20 -23.15 0.60
C ILE A 556 -11.03 -21.88 0.46
N LEU A 557 -10.42 -20.73 0.69
CA LEU A 557 -11.11 -19.43 0.61
C LEU A 557 -11.56 -19.12 -0.82
N ILE A 558 -10.67 -19.28 -1.80
CA ILE A 558 -10.97 -19.01 -3.20
C ILE A 558 -12.02 -20.02 -3.73
N ASP A 559 -11.90 -21.32 -3.40
CA ASP A 559 -12.86 -22.35 -3.79
C ASP A 559 -14.23 -22.20 -3.10
N SER A 560 -14.31 -21.36 -2.06
CA SER A 560 -15.56 -20.94 -1.39
C SER A 560 -16.07 -19.57 -1.84
N ASP A 561 -15.60 -19.06 -2.99
CA ASP A 561 -15.96 -17.81 -3.63
C ASP A 561 -15.62 -16.54 -2.84
N PHE A 562 -14.63 -16.59 -1.94
CA PHE A 562 -14.15 -15.41 -1.26
C PHE A 562 -13.17 -14.62 -2.12
N ARG A 563 -13.34 -13.30 -2.17
CA ARG A 563 -12.25 -12.36 -2.50
C ARG A 563 -11.35 -12.28 -1.29
N VAL A 564 -10.08 -12.60 -1.46
CA VAL A 564 -9.14 -12.72 -0.36
C VAL A 564 -8.23 -11.51 -0.32
N TYR A 565 -8.19 -10.85 0.85
CA TYR A 565 -7.30 -9.72 1.12
C TYR A 565 -6.37 -10.08 2.27
N ILE A 566 -5.07 -9.93 2.04
CA ILE A 566 -4.02 -10.20 3.05
C ILE A 566 -3.41 -8.88 3.50
N THR A 567 -3.17 -8.74 4.80
CA THR A 567 -2.40 -7.64 5.38
C THR A 567 -1.59 -8.11 6.59
N SER A 568 -0.81 -7.22 7.16
CA SER A 568 -0.22 -7.33 8.49
C SER A 568 -0.63 -6.15 9.35
N ASP A 569 -0.55 -6.28 10.66
CA ASP A 569 -0.75 -5.18 11.60
C ASP A 569 0.49 -4.28 11.73
N HIS A 570 1.67 -4.84 11.55
CA HIS A 570 2.97 -4.16 11.49
C HIS A 570 4.02 -5.13 10.93
N GLY A 571 5.21 -4.61 10.62
CA GLY A 571 6.36 -5.46 10.37
C GLY A 571 7.30 -5.55 11.58
N ASN A 572 8.54 -5.94 11.34
CA ASN A 572 9.56 -6.12 12.35
C ASN A 572 10.95 -5.80 11.80
N ILE A 573 11.91 -5.54 12.69
CA ILE A 573 13.33 -5.35 12.35
C ILE A 573 14.24 -6.04 13.35
N GLU A 574 15.47 -6.29 12.93
CA GLU A 574 16.57 -6.62 13.83
C GLU A 574 17.06 -5.34 14.52
N ALA A 575 17.08 -5.35 15.86
CA ALA A 575 17.42 -4.21 16.68
C ALA A 575 18.48 -4.55 17.74
N LYS A 576 19.35 -3.57 18.02
CA LYS A 576 20.45 -3.71 18.98
C LYS A 576 20.13 -3.05 20.30
N GLY A 577 20.40 -3.74 21.38
CA GLY A 577 20.17 -3.28 22.74
C GLY A 577 21.02 -2.07 23.15
N ILE A 578 20.34 -1.03 23.67
CA ILE A 578 20.95 0.20 24.20
C ILE A 578 20.93 0.27 25.72
N GLY A 579 20.26 -0.66 26.38
CA GLY A 579 20.06 -0.74 27.82
C GLY A 579 18.61 -0.92 28.20
N CYS A 580 18.31 -1.47 29.34
CA CYS A 580 16.96 -1.62 29.88
C CYS A 580 16.62 -0.40 30.73
N PRO A 581 15.49 0.30 30.48
CA PRO A 581 15.02 1.32 31.42
C PRO A 581 14.74 0.73 32.81
N ASN A 582 15.20 1.40 33.82
CA ASN A 582 14.98 0.97 35.24
C ASN A 582 13.68 1.65 35.74
N GLU A 583 12.54 1.14 35.34
CA GLU A 583 11.22 1.79 35.53
C GLU A 583 10.44 1.20 36.73
N GLY A 584 10.88 0.08 37.30
CA GLY A 584 10.06 -0.65 38.27
C GLY A 584 8.70 -1.06 37.65
N VAL A 585 7.60 -0.59 38.25
CA VAL A 585 6.23 -0.88 37.81
C VAL A 585 5.61 0.27 36.99
N THR A 586 6.37 1.33 36.67
CA THR A 586 5.83 2.57 36.12
C THR A 586 5.45 2.52 34.63
N ALA A 587 6.04 1.63 33.82
CA ALA A 587 5.62 1.44 32.45
C ALA A 587 4.45 0.46 32.38
N GLU A 588 3.38 0.84 31.66
CA GLU A 588 2.18 0.02 31.51
C GLU A 588 2.37 -1.10 30.47
N LEU A 589 3.12 -0.82 29.40
CA LEU A 589 3.49 -1.80 28.39
C LEU A 589 4.98 -1.69 28.08
N ARG A 590 5.66 -2.83 28.08
CA ARG A 590 7.10 -2.96 27.93
C ARG A 590 7.45 -3.76 26.68
N GLY A 591 7.30 -3.15 25.52
CA GLY A 591 7.84 -3.70 24.28
C GLY A 591 9.35 -3.43 24.18
N GLU A 592 10.07 -4.24 23.42
CA GLU A 592 11.53 -4.09 23.28
C GLU A 592 11.91 -2.77 22.59
N ARG A 593 11.08 -2.27 21.67
CA ARG A 593 11.35 -1.02 20.95
C ARG A 593 10.52 0.18 21.44
N VAL A 594 9.55 -0.04 22.33
CA VAL A 594 8.67 1.01 22.84
C VAL A 594 8.35 0.81 24.32
N ARG A 595 8.11 1.93 25.02
CA ARG A 595 7.56 1.98 26.37
C ARG A 595 6.34 2.87 26.37
N ILE A 596 5.25 2.42 27.02
CA ILE A 596 4.00 3.18 27.15
C ILE A 596 3.81 3.61 28.60
N TYR A 597 3.50 4.87 28.78
CA TYR A 597 3.24 5.49 30.08
C TYR A 597 1.86 6.14 30.10
N SER A 598 1.21 6.12 31.26
CA SER A 598 -0.05 6.84 31.49
C SER A 598 0.17 8.32 31.88
N ASP A 599 1.42 8.70 32.17
CA ASP A 599 1.80 10.04 32.63
C ASP A 599 2.99 10.55 31.81
N PRO A 600 2.92 11.77 31.21
CA PRO A 600 3.98 12.34 30.40
C PRO A 600 5.27 12.60 31.20
N SER A 601 5.18 12.85 32.52
CA SER A 601 6.35 13.07 33.37
C SER A 601 7.19 11.80 33.54
N LEU A 602 6.55 10.62 33.59
CA LEU A 602 7.24 9.33 33.66
C LEU A 602 7.98 9.05 32.33
N ARG A 603 7.34 9.33 31.19
CA ARG A 603 7.97 9.25 29.88
C ARG A 603 9.23 10.14 29.80
N THR A 604 9.10 11.41 30.19
CA THR A 604 10.19 12.38 30.16
C THR A 604 11.34 11.94 31.08
N LYS A 605 11.03 11.38 32.26
CA LYS A 605 12.05 10.83 33.16
C LYS A 605 12.81 9.68 32.51
N CYS A 606 12.17 8.77 31.82
CA CYS A 606 12.82 7.70 31.09
C CYS A 606 13.70 8.25 29.96
N LYS A 607 13.22 9.23 29.21
CA LYS A 607 13.96 9.90 28.13
C LYS A 607 15.27 10.55 28.63
N MET A 608 15.32 11.06 29.87
CA MET A 608 16.57 11.59 30.43
C MET A 608 17.67 10.53 30.48
N SER A 609 17.33 9.25 30.66
CA SER A 609 18.27 8.14 30.63
C SER A 609 18.60 7.62 29.24
N PHE A 610 17.74 7.92 28.28
CA PHE A 610 17.84 7.55 26.86
C PHE A 610 17.56 8.77 25.97
N PRO A 611 18.47 9.76 25.91
CA PRO A 611 18.20 11.06 25.27
C PRO A 611 17.83 10.99 23.80
N ASP A 612 18.37 10.00 23.09
CA ASP A 612 18.12 9.80 21.64
C ASP A 612 16.77 9.15 21.35
N SER A 613 16.04 8.68 22.39
CA SER A 613 14.70 8.09 22.21
C SER A 613 13.69 9.15 21.81
N LEU A 614 12.66 8.74 21.07
CA LEU A 614 11.65 9.61 20.51
C LEU A 614 10.39 9.61 21.39
N GLU A 615 9.96 10.79 21.83
CA GLU A 615 8.63 10.99 22.39
C GLU A 615 7.62 11.10 21.26
N TRP A 616 6.83 10.04 21.06
CA TRP A 616 5.82 10.03 20.00
C TRP A 616 4.60 10.83 20.43
N PRO A 617 4.09 11.76 19.59
CA PRO A 617 2.85 12.48 19.88
C PRO A 617 1.65 11.52 19.86
N SER A 618 0.66 11.72 20.75
CA SER A 618 -0.52 10.85 20.85
C SER A 618 -1.54 11.11 19.73
N ILE A 619 -1.09 11.03 18.47
CA ILE A 619 -1.90 11.31 17.28
C ILE A 619 -2.85 10.12 17.04
N GLY A 620 -4.17 10.34 17.17
CA GLY A 620 -5.19 9.30 17.00
C GLY A 620 -5.20 8.21 18.09
N LEU A 621 -4.41 8.38 19.14
CA LEU A 621 -4.32 7.52 20.33
C LEU A 621 -5.11 8.12 21.50
N PRO A 622 -5.44 7.34 22.54
CA PRO A 622 -6.00 7.87 23.78
C PRO A 622 -5.08 8.91 24.45
N GLU A 623 -5.69 9.85 25.20
CA GLU A 623 -4.94 10.95 25.83
C GLU A 623 -3.91 10.50 26.87
N ASP A 624 -4.16 9.35 27.51
CA ASP A 624 -3.27 8.73 28.50
C ASP A 624 -2.26 7.70 27.91
N TYR A 625 -2.00 7.77 26.60
CA TYR A 625 -1.16 6.83 25.89
C TYR A 625 0.15 7.49 25.41
N TYR A 626 1.11 7.65 26.32
CA TYR A 626 2.40 8.33 26.08
C TYR A 626 3.49 7.35 25.68
N ALA A 627 3.79 7.27 24.39
CA ALA A 627 4.81 6.38 23.87
C ALA A 627 6.22 7.02 23.89
N LEU A 628 7.22 6.25 24.33
CA LEU A 628 8.65 6.51 24.16
C LEU A 628 9.23 5.41 23.27
N ILE A 629 9.73 5.78 22.11
CA ILE A 629 10.22 4.87 21.07
C ILE A 629 11.75 4.86 21.07
N ALA A 630 12.36 3.69 20.95
CA ALA A 630 13.79 3.53 20.80
C ALA A 630 14.28 4.13 19.47
N PRO A 631 15.44 4.80 19.43
CA PRO A 631 15.93 5.47 18.24
C PRO A 631 16.37 4.47 17.16
N SER A 632 16.18 4.82 15.89
CA SER A 632 16.64 4.03 14.74
C SER A 632 16.41 2.52 14.91
N ARG A 633 17.46 1.72 14.74
CA ARG A 633 17.45 0.25 14.91
C ARG A 633 17.90 -0.19 16.31
N ALA A 634 17.52 0.57 17.34
CA ALA A 634 17.83 0.25 18.73
C ALA A 634 16.64 -0.39 19.46
N ALA A 635 16.92 -1.08 20.58
CA ALA A 635 15.90 -1.67 21.46
C ALA A 635 16.23 -1.41 22.93
N PHE A 636 15.22 -1.28 23.78
CA PHE A 636 15.31 -1.15 25.24
C PHE A 636 15.57 -2.51 25.92
N ILE A 637 16.59 -3.21 25.47
CA ILE A 637 17.06 -4.48 26.01
C ILE A 637 18.52 -4.34 26.46
N ARG A 638 19.10 -5.38 27.06
CA ARG A 638 20.48 -5.38 27.52
C ARG A 638 21.42 -4.88 26.42
N LYS A 639 22.32 -3.99 26.80
CA LYS A 639 23.27 -3.36 25.87
C LYS A 639 24.11 -4.41 25.12
N GLY A 640 24.05 -4.35 23.80
CA GLY A 640 24.80 -5.23 22.92
C GLY A 640 24.06 -6.50 22.48
N ASP A 641 22.97 -6.88 23.15
CA ASP A 641 22.11 -7.97 22.68
C ASP A 641 21.40 -7.57 21.37
N VAL A 642 21.04 -8.56 20.56
CA VAL A 642 20.33 -8.37 19.31
C VAL A 642 19.01 -9.12 19.38
N ILE A 643 17.93 -8.51 18.87
CA ILE A 643 16.59 -9.10 18.83
C ILE A 643 15.88 -8.70 17.55
N VAL A 644 14.99 -9.56 17.04
CA VAL A 644 14.00 -9.16 16.05
C VAL A 644 12.75 -8.73 16.80
N SER A 645 12.32 -7.50 16.60
CA SER A 645 11.22 -6.91 17.36
C SER A 645 10.52 -5.78 16.58
N HIS A 646 9.47 -5.23 17.17
CA HIS A 646 8.63 -4.17 16.64
C HIS A 646 8.28 -3.13 17.71
N GLY A 647 7.55 -2.09 17.35
CA GLY A 647 7.14 -1.00 18.26
C GLY A 647 7.72 0.36 17.88
N GLY A 648 8.62 0.39 16.88
CA GLY A 648 9.32 1.58 16.42
C GLY A 648 8.66 2.27 15.22
N ILE A 649 9.49 3.04 14.51
CA ILE A 649 9.10 3.86 13.35
C ILE A 649 9.95 3.59 12.11
N SER A 650 10.65 2.46 12.02
CA SER A 650 11.35 2.12 10.79
C SER A 650 10.37 1.82 9.65
N ILE A 651 10.82 1.97 8.42
CA ILE A 651 9.97 1.73 7.25
C ILE A 651 9.44 0.29 7.24
N GLU A 652 10.26 -0.68 7.67
CA GLU A 652 9.91 -2.10 7.73
C GLU A 652 8.86 -2.41 8.81
N GLU A 653 8.80 -1.62 9.90
CA GLU A 653 7.79 -1.78 10.95
C GLU A 653 6.47 -1.09 10.57
N VAL A 654 6.55 0.08 9.92
CA VAL A 654 5.41 0.98 9.71
C VAL A 654 4.68 0.67 8.40
N ILE A 655 5.37 0.20 7.36
CA ILE A 655 4.73 -0.10 6.08
C ILE A 655 4.45 -1.60 5.98
N ALA A 656 3.16 -1.94 6.08
CA ALA A 656 2.65 -3.31 6.03
C ALA A 656 2.13 -3.66 4.62
N PRO A 657 2.19 -4.94 4.20
CA PRO A 657 1.60 -5.38 2.94
C PRO A 657 0.08 -5.25 2.95
N PHE A 658 -0.52 -4.93 1.79
CA PHE A 658 -1.95 -5.06 1.54
C PHE A 658 -2.16 -5.66 0.15
N ILE A 659 -2.64 -6.89 0.12
CA ILE A 659 -2.61 -7.77 -1.04
C ILE A 659 -4.00 -8.28 -1.35
N GLU A 660 -4.44 -8.17 -2.59
CA GLU A 660 -5.59 -8.91 -3.11
C GLU A 660 -5.09 -10.18 -3.80
N VAL A 661 -5.69 -11.33 -3.47
CA VAL A 661 -5.29 -12.64 -4.01
C VAL A 661 -6.33 -13.10 -5.01
N GLU A 662 -5.88 -13.47 -6.19
CA GLU A 662 -6.69 -14.04 -7.25
C GLU A 662 -6.09 -15.40 -7.70
N ARG A 663 -6.91 -16.24 -8.33
CA ARG A 663 -6.44 -17.44 -8.99
C ARG A 663 -6.82 -17.36 -10.46
N ALA A 664 -5.81 -17.48 -11.36
CA ALA A 664 -5.98 -17.47 -12.80
C ALA A 664 -6.54 -18.81 -13.33
#